data_f53c4addbbc118af163a92688577d82b
#
_entry.id   f53c4addbbc118af163a92688577d82b
#
_cell.length_a   1.000
_cell.length_b   1.000
_cell.length_c   1.000
_cell.angle_alpha   90.00
_cell.angle_beta   90.00
_cell.angle_gamma   90.00
#
_symmetry.space_group_name_H-M   'P 1'
#
loop_
_entity.id
_entity.type
_entity.pdbx_description
1 polymer ?
#
loop_
_entity_poly.entity_id
_entity_poly.type
_entity_poly.pdbx_seq_one_letter_code
_entity_poly.pdbx_strand_id
1 'polypeptide(L)'
;MIKVKKKMKNAAIAIGALGAMLSVSESVSAGTDSVENMGVVVCGQQTRDYSYSDKEAGFYYGMTGVDAWTDWYAGWNIRAKRIFSDYRLTVDGVSLKRSEAQSEVFPHKLVRNYSNAVESFYLVDGKKILYVAMQDVLGSRMGIELLGTNVKDGRLVKNAVVYSAVEAPGDVVCVVPAKASAKLAFTDGMVETSANAGGFLIVYGESEKEALSLADDFRKNGEEWLAQREARMNTLLAKNHIASDSPQLDNGLKWIELTGDELITRQHGGWGIYAGFPWFTDFWGRDMFISMQGLVLCTGQFEEARDIIASFAKYQDTDANSETYGRVPNRLNLEGILYNTTDGTPRFVIQIYDYLKYTGDTEFVKQIYKNVKIATDASLKLYTDEKGYLTHADADTWMDAKRQGSRPCSPRGNRAVDIQALWYDQLVMAAELADYMGEKEDACNWRAVAEKLKGNFERDFVDKETGRIYDHLNADGSGDLQLRPNTIYAHELLSDMSLKMSDARTVWEHLVYPWGVSSLDQMDDQFHPYHEQWHRYHKDDAYHNGTIWLWNNGQAMQRLIEYGQQDIAYRLFKNMNRQALEEGAVGGLSENADAWPRPGQTWVRRSGTFLQAWSNAEHIRVWDQYFLGIRPNMLKKEITVNPKLPSDLNRLQQSVCIGDGNLNCNFSKLADGKQYVYTWTGSGDVKFLLDFENFSNLNVNVPSGGKVVVALNETEMHVMVFDADANKTANQKVAVDKAKVVFQTKCDKFFEGTDFAKPCYREDLKSMSRYFNPPLDYYSAE
;
A
#
# COMPACT_ATOMS: atom_id res chain seq x y z
N MET A 1 53.23 34.13 9.69
CA MET A 1 53.24 33.34 8.46
C MET A 1 52.52 31.96 8.59
N ILE A 2 52.50 31.31 9.75
CA ILE A 2 51.89 30.01 9.93
C ILE A 2 50.34 30.01 9.89
N LYS A 3 49.69 31.07 10.44
CA LYS A 3 48.22 31.21 10.43
C LYS A 3 47.62 31.51 9.05
N VAL A 4 48.36 32.19 8.17
CA VAL A 4 47.89 32.51 6.81
C VAL A 4 47.98 31.25 5.90
N LYS A 5 49.04 30.44 6.06
CA LYS A 5 49.16 29.18 5.31
C LYS A 5 48.08 28.12 5.66
N LYS A 6 47.59 28.13 6.91
CA LYS A 6 46.54 27.20 7.33
C LYS A 6 45.17 27.59 6.75
N LYS A 7 44.87 28.93 6.65
CA LYS A 7 43.65 29.42 5.99
C LYS A 7 43.65 29.18 4.48
N MET A 8 44.81 29.30 3.83
CA MET A 8 44.93 29.02 2.40
C MET A 8 44.85 27.50 2.09
N LYS A 9 45.34 26.61 2.98
CA LYS A 9 45.20 25.17 2.82
C LYS A 9 43.74 24.73 2.96
N ASN A 10 42.99 25.29 3.92
CA ASN A 10 41.57 24.97 4.09
C ASN A 10 40.69 25.51 2.94
N ALA A 11 41.05 26.67 2.38
CA ALA A 11 40.37 27.19 1.18
C ALA A 11 40.69 26.36 -0.08
N ALA A 12 41.92 25.85 -0.22
CA ALA A 12 42.30 25.01 -1.34
C ALA A 12 41.70 23.57 -1.23
N ILE A 13 41.50 23.06 0.00
CA ILE A 13 40.83 21.79 0.23
C ILE A 13 39.32 21.91 -0.06
N ALA A 14 38.69 23.02 0.32
CA ALA A 14 37.29 23.29 -0.01
C ALA A 14 37.06 23.44 -1.53
N ILE A 15 37.99 24.06 -2.24
CA ILE A 15 37.91 24.24 -3.71
C ILE A 15 38.23 22.92 -4.43
N GLY A 16 39.12 22.09 -3.90
CA GLY A 16 39.45 20.77 -4.46
C GLY A 16 38.30 19.78 -4.24
N ALA A 17 37.64 19.82 -3.09
CA ALA A 17 36.43 19.00 -2.82
C ALA A 17 35.24 19.47 -3.69
N LEU A 18 35.07 20.78 -3.91
CA LEU A 18 34.02 21.29 -4.80
C LEU A 18 34.26 20.91 -6.27
N GLY A 19 35.52 20.83 -6.73
CA GLY A 19 35.89 20.39 -8.08
C GLY A 19 35.68 18.90 -8.28
N ALA A 20 35.92 18.07 -7.27
CA ALA A 20 35.63 16.64 -7.27
C ALA A 20 34.10 16.37 -7.16
N MET A 21 33.34 17.25 -6.49
CA MET A 21 31.89 17.15 -6.36
C MET A 21 31.14 17.42 -7.69
N LEU A 22 31.74 18.16 -8.62
CA LEU A 22 31.13 18.43 -9.93
C LEU A 22 31.41 17.33 -10.96
N SER A 23 32.35 16.42 -10.68
CA SER A 23 32.74 15.33 -11.60
C SER A 23 32.11 13.95 -11.24
N VAL A 24 31.36 13.82 -10.15
CA VAL A 24 30.61 12.61 -9.82
C VAL A 24 29.20 12.68 -10.44
N SER A 25 29.14 12.97 -11.72
CA SER A 25 27.99 12.70 -12.57
C SER A 25 28.29 11.56 -13.54
N GLU A 26 29.15 10.64 -13.16
CA GLU A 26 29.22 9.40 -13.91
C GLU A 26 28.04 8.53 -13.49
N SER A 27 27.13 8.42 -14.44
CA SER A 27 26.14 7.38 -14.56
C SER A 27 26.63 6.08 -13.96
N VAL A 28 26.12 5.70 -12.78
CA VAL A 28 25.85 4.29 -12.59
C VAL A 28 24.99 3.96 -13.81
N SER A 29 25.51 3.12 -14.70
CA SER A 29 24.72 2.52 -15.75
C SER A 29 23.47 2.01 -15.05
N ALA A 30 22.35 2.69 -15.27
CA ALA A 30 21.06 2.19 -14.89
C ALA A 30 20.95 0.87 -15.63
N GLY A 31 21.21 -0.24 -14.93
CA GLY A 31 20.73 -1.54 -15.38
C GLY A 31 19.25 -1.25 -15.57
N THR A 32 18.75 -1.43 -16.79
CA THR A 32 17.34 -1.18 -17.10
C THR A 32 16.53 -2.00 -16.12
N ASP A 33 15.81 -1.33 -15.20
CA ASP A 33 14.87 -2.01 -14.33
C ASP A 33 13.93 -2.81 -15.23
N SER A 34 13.97 -4.11 -15.07
CA SER A 34 13.15 -5.03 -15.87
C SER A 34 12.53 -6.07 -14.95
N VAL A 35 11.25 -6.27 -15.06
CA VAL A 35 10.52 -7.31 -14.31
C VAL A 35 11.08 -8.71 -14.59
N GLU A 36 11.77 -8.93 -15.72
CA GLU A 36 12.47 -10.18 -16.03
C GLU A 36 13.65 -10.45 -15.09
N ASN A 37 14.19 -9.43 -14.41
CA ASN A 37 15.28 -9.56 -13.44
C ASN A 37 14.78 -9.66 -11.99
N MET A 38 13.47 -9.70 -11.78
CA MET A 38 12.86 -9.64 -10.44
C MET A 38 12.36 -11.01 -9.94
N GLY A 39 12.77 -12.10 -10.55
CA GLY A 39 12.34 -13.44 -10.17
C GLY A 39 12.66 -13.77 -8.71
N VAL A 40 11.65 -14.22 -7.95
CA VAL A 40 11.80 -14.76 -6.60
C VAL A 40 11.75 -16.27 -6.67
N VAL A 41 12.85 -16.92 -6.37
CA VAL A 41 13.00 -18.38 -6.40
C VAL A 41 12.43 -18.97 -5.13
N VAL A 42 11.48 -19.91 -5.27
CA VAL A 42 10.89 -20.70 -4.19
C VAL A 42 11.15 -22.18 -4.47
N CYS A 43 11.91 -22.83 -3.60
CA CYS A 43 12.33 -24.21 -3.81
C CYS A 43 11.40 -25.21 -3.14
N GLY A 44 10.99 -26.20 -3.88
CA GLY A 44 10.43 -27.51 -3.53
C GLY A 44 9.45 -27.54 -2.36
N GLN A 45 9.95 -27.71 -1.16
CA GLN A 45 9.12 -27.87 0.04
C GLN A 45 8.64 -26.54 0.66
N GLN A 46 9.17 -25.42 0.21
CA GLN A 46 8.68 -24.10 0.59
C GLN A 46 7.47 -23.76 -0.27
N THR A 47 6.44 -23.22 0.36
CA THR A 47 5.23 -22.76 -0.34
C THR A 47 5.00 -21.31 -0.05
N ARG A 48 4.73 -20.53 -1.09
CA ARG A 48 4.38 -19.11 -0.98
C ARG A 48 3.17 -18.81 -1.83
N ASP A 49 2.32 -17.92 -1.32
CA ASP A 49 1.20 -17.37 -2.07
C ASP A 49 1.72 -16.47 -3.20
N TYR A 50 1.01 -16.48 -4.33
CA TYR A 50 1.20 -15.53 -5.42
C TYR A 50 -0.14 -15.21 -6.07
N SER A 51 -0.24 -14.04 -6.67
CA SER A 51 -1.41 -13.63 -7.44
C SER A 51 -1.04 -12.93 -8.72
N TYR A 52 -1.98 -12.90 -9.64
CA TYR A 52 -1.95 -12.06 -10.84
C TYR A 52 -3.35 -11.53 -11.12
N SER A 53 -3.47 -10.25 -11.44
CA SER A 53 -4.71 -9.61 -11.86
C SER A 53 -4.70 -9.37 -13.37
N ASP A 54 -5.88 -9.43 -14.01
CA ASP A 54 -6.06 -9.01 -15.40
C ASP A 54 -6.33 -7.51 -15.55
N LYS A 55 -6.19 -6.74 -14.48
CA LYS A 55 -6.49 -5.29 -14.39
C LYS A 55 -7.97 -4.93 -14.59
N GLU A 56 -8.84 -5.94 -14.67
CA GLU A 56 -10.29 -5.81 -14.65
C GLU A 56 -10.84 -6.59 -13.44
N ALA A 57 -11.84 -7.44 -13.65
CA ALA A 57 -12.47 -8.17 -12.57
C ALA A 57 -11.86 -9.56 -12.31
N GLY A 58 -10.86 -9.97 -13.08
CA GLY A 58 -10.26 -11.28 -13.02
C GLY A 58 -8.93 -11.29 -12.26
N PHE A 59 -8.72 -12.32 -11.44
CA PHE A 59 -7.44 -12.59 -10.79
C PHE A 59 -7.22 -14.10 -10.63
N TYR A 60 -5.96 -14.49 -10.57
CA TYR A 60 -5.55 -15.83 -10.21
C TYR A 60 -4.84 -15.81 -8.86
N TYR A 61 -5.23 -16.73 -7.97
CA TYR A 61 -4.60 -16.93 -6.67
C TYR A 61 -4.06 -18.35 -6.58
N GLY A 62 -2.75 -18.48 -6.37
CA GLY A 62 -2.07 -19.77 -6.35
C GLY A 62 -1.02 -19.91 -5.26
N MET A 63 -0.58 -21.15 -5.09
CA MET A 63 0.54 -21.54 -4.25
C MET A 63 1.67 -22.13 -5.09
N THR A 64 2.93 -21.83 -4.75
CA THR A 64 4.08 -22.23 -5.56
C THR A 64 4.32 -23.74 -5.55
N GLY A 65 4.33 -24.38 -4.39
CA GLY A 65 4.80 -25.76 -4.21
C GLY A 65 3.68 -26.76 -3.81
N VAL A 66 2.39 -26.38 -3.86
CA VAL A 66 1.28 -27.27 -3.50
C VAL A 66 0.66 -27.87 -4.75
N ASP A 67 0.51 -29.18 -4.75
CA ASP A 67 -0.20 -29.92 -5.81
C ASP A 67 -1.71 -29.94 -5.53
N ALA A 68 -2.51 -29.67 -6.55
CA ALA A 68 -3.97 -29.74 -6.49
C ALA A 68 -4.58 -28.90 -5.34
N TRP A 69 -4.14 -27.64 -5.23
CA TRP A 69 -4.62 -26.76 -4.19
C TRP A 69 -6.04 -26.25 -4.49
N THR A 70 -6.98 -26.58 -3.59
CA THR A 70 -8.41 -26.31 -3.78
C THR A 70 -9.03 -25.50 -2.64
N ASP A 71 -8.21 -24.77 -1.92
CA ASP A 71 -8.66 -23.93 -0.80
C ASP A 71 -9.62 -22.83 -1.26
N TRP A 72 -10.23 -22.15 -0.31
CA TRP A 72 -11.18 -21.07 -0.56
C TRP A 72 -10.54 -19.96 -1.40
N TYR A 73 -11.19 -19.52 -2.46
CA TYR A 73 -10.67 -18.59 -3.47
C TYR A 73 -9.46 -19.07 -4.30
N ALA A 74 -8.96 -20.29 -4.09
CA ALA A 74 -7.89 -20.83 -4.93
C ALA A 74 -8.25 -20.79 -6.41
N GLY A 75 -7.27 -20.53 -7.26
CA GLY A 75 -7.37 -20.56 -8.69
C GLY A 75 -7.85 -19.29 -9.37
N TRP A 76 -8.60 -19.44 -10.44
CA TRP A 76 -9.05 -18.33 -11.27
C TRP A 76 -10.43 -17.83 -10.83
N ASN A 77 -10.51 -16.55 -10.53
CA ASN A 77 -11.73 -15.87 -10.10
C ASN A 77 -12.04 -14.70 -11.05
N ILE A 78 -13.30 -14.51 -11.41
CA ILE A 78 -13.79 -13.40 -12.23
C ILE A 78 -15.08 -12.87 -11.60
N ARG A 79 -15.13 -11.57 -11.27
CA ARG A 79 -16.31 -10.93 -10.65
C ARG A 79 -16.81 -11.68 -9.40
N ALA A 80 -15.92 -11.99 -8.48
CA ALA A 80 -16.21 -12.77 -7.28
C ALA A 80 -16.77 -14.19 -7.53
N LYS A 81 -16.67 -14.71 -8.75
CA LYS A 81 -17.05 -16.08 -9.11
C LYS A 81 -15.80 -16.90 -9.35
N ARG A 82 -15.68 -18.04 -8.70
CA ARG A 82 -14.56 -18.94 -8.95
C ARG A 82 -14.82 -19.75 -10.22
N ILE A 83 -13.86 -19.67 -11.16
CA ILE A 83 -13.95 -20.33 -12.46
C ILE A 83 -13.43 -21.76 -12.35
N PHE A 84 -12.28 -21.97 -11.74
CA PHE A 84 -11.75 -23.28 -11.32
C PHE A 84 -10.72 -23.09 -10.21
N SER A 85 -10.51 -24.13 -9.39
CA SER A 85 -9.66 -24.00 -8.18
C SER A 85 -8.18 -24.14 -8.48
N ASP A 86 -7.80 -25.03 -9.40
CA ASP A 86 -6.40 -25.29 -9.75
C ASP A 86 -6.35 -26.08 -11.07
N TYR A 87 -5.15 -26.37 -11.53
CA TYR A 87 -4.92 -27.28 -12.64
C TYR A 87 -3.75 -28.23 -12.35
N ARG A 88 -3.78 -29.37 -12.99
CA ARG A 88 -2.72 -30.37 -12.95
C ARG A 88 -2.16 -30.59 -14.35
N LEU A 89 -0.82 -30.62 -14.48
CA LEU A 89 -0.14 -30.89 -15.72
C LEU A 89 0.41 -32.32 -15.74
N THR A 90 0.47 -32.91 -16.93
CA THR A 90 1.08 -34.24 -17.15
C THR A 90 1.99 -34.24 -18.37
N VAL A 91 3.01 -35.12 -18.34
CA VAL A 91 3.82 -35.50 -19.50
C VAL A 91 3.69 -37.01 -19.68
N ASP A 92 3.27 -37.46 -20.87
CA ASP A 92 2.95 -38.89 -21.18
C ASP A 92 2.09 -39.57 -20.12
N GLY A 93 1.10 -38.82 -19.56
CA GLY A 93 0.17 -39.30 -18.53
C GLY A 93 0.72 -39.27 -17.09
N VAL A 94 1.98 -38.91 -16.89
CA VAL A 94 2.59 -38.78 -15.54
C VAL A 94 2.43 -37.34 -15.04
N SER A 95 1.84 -37.17 -13.85
CA SER A 95 1.63 -35.85 -13.24
C SER A 95 2.95 -35.17 -12.91
N LEU A 96 3.05 -33.89 -13.28
CA LEU A 96 4.13 -33.00 -12.83
C LEU A 96 3.81 -32.52 -11.40
N LYS A 97 4.74 -32.74 -10.48
CA LYS A 97 4.55 -32.37 -9.07
C LYS A 97 5.24 -31.04 -8.77
N ARG A 98 4.45 -30.04 -8.37
CA ARG A 98 4.95 -28.72 -8.00
C ARG A 98 5.87 -28.75 -6.77
N SER A 99 5.63 -29.71 -5.85
CA SER A 99 6.49 -29.96 -4.68
C SER A 99 7.90 -30.44 -5.04
N GLU A 100 8.10 -30.95 -6.25
CA GLU A 100 9.40 -31.41 -6.77
C GLU A 100 10.03 -30.40 -7.74
N ALA A 101 9.32 -29.30 -8.07
CA ALA A 101 9.77 -28.25 -8.97
C ALA A 101 10.47 -27.09 -8.23
N GLN A 102 11.31 -26.37 -8.95
CA GLN A 102 11.74 -25.04 -8.58
C GLN A 102 10.79 -24.03 -9.22
N SER A 103 10.07 -23.27 -8.38
CA SER A 103 9.21 -22.18 -8.83
C SER A 103 9.98 -20.86 -8.80
N GLU A 104 9.81 -20.05 -9.83
CA GLU A 104 10.30 -18.67 -9.88
C GLU A 104 9.14 -17.75 -10.20
N VAL A 105 8.79 -16.88 -9.23
CA VAL A 105 7.68 -15.94 -9.35
C VAL A 105 8.22 -14.61 -9.81
N PHE A 106 7.74 -14.14 -10.94
CA PHE A 106 7.98 -12.79 -11.47
C PHE A 106 6.72 -11.95 -11.34
N PRO A 107 6.81 -10.62 -11.40
CA PRO A 107 5.60 -9.77 -11.33
C PRO A 107 4.59 -10.03 -12.44
N HIS A 108 5.03 -10.48 -13.61
CA HIS A 108 4.20 -10.66 -14.81
C HIS A 108 3.92 -12.11 -15.18
N LYS A 109 4.62 -13.09 -14.57
CA LYS A 109 4.49 -14.53 -14.85
C LYS A 109 5.00 -15.40 -13.71
N LEU A 110 4.65 -16.67 -13.72
CA LEU A 110 5.26 -17.70 -12.90
C LEU A 110 5.97 -18.70 -13.81
N VAL A 111 7.18 -19.12 -13.44
CA VAL A 111 7.93 -20.20 -14.11
C VAL A 111 8.11 -21.36 -13.13
N ARG A 112 7.86 -22.60 -13.56
CA ARG A 112 8.17 -23.82 -12.81
C ARG A 112 9.05 -24.74 -13.63
N ASN A 113 10.20 -25.06 -13.07
CA ASN A 113 11.19 -25.95 -13.67
C ASN A 113 11.00 -27.36 -13.09
N TYR A 114 10.41 -28.27 -13.87
CA TYR A 114 10.34 -29.69 -13.56
C TYR A 114 11.52 -30.42 -14.18
N SER A 115 11.76 -31.68 -13.78
CA SER A 115 12.82 -32.51 -14.34
C SER A 115 12.67 -32.82 -15.84
N ASN A 116 11.45 -32.73 -16.38
CA ASN A 116 11.11 -33.14 -17.74
C ASN A 116 10.22 -32.15 -18.50
N ALA A 117 10.01 -30.92 -17.96
CA ALA A 117 9.29 -29.85 -18.62
C ALA A 117 9.54 -28.51 -17.93
N VAL A 118 9.32 -27.41 -18.63
CA VAL A 118 9.23 -26.07 -18.07
C VAL A 118 7.82 -25.54 -18.30
N GLU A 119 7.16 -25.13 -17.23
CA GLU A 119 5.87 -24.43 -17.24
C GLU A 119 6.09 -22.93 -17.11
N SER A 120 5.41 -22.14 -17.94
CA SER A 120 5.26 -20.70 -17.72
C SER A 120 3.78 -20.34 -17.69
N PHE A 121 3.33 -19.74 -16.60
CA PHE A 121 1.95 -19.35 -16.38
C PHE A 121 1.79 -17.83 -16.57
N TYR A 122 0.81 -17.42 -17.36
CA TYR A 122 0.49 -16.03 -17.65
C TYR A 122 -1.00 -15.76 -17.51
N LEU A 123 -1.33 -14.60 -16.93
CA LEU A 123 -2.64 -13.97 -17.01
C LEU A 123 -2.50 -12.73 -17.90
N VAL A 124 -3.46 -12.52 -18.81
CA VAL A 124 -3.40 -11.46 -19.83
C VAL A 124 -4.20 -10.23 -19.40
N ASP A 125 -3.59 -9.06 -19.39
CA ASP A 125 -4.25 -7.80 -19.04
C ASP A 125 -5.47 -7.51 -19.94
N GLY A 126 -6.62 -7.20 -19.34
CA GLY A 126 -7.87 -6.89 -20.02
C GLY A 126 -8.50 -8.05 -20.80
N LYS A 127 -8.08 -9.29 -20.53
CA LYS A 127 -8.59 -10.47 -21.25
C LYS A 127 -8.91 -11.61 -20.30
N LYS A 128 -10.03 -12.27 -20.52
CA LYS A 128 -10.47 -13.44 -19.77
C LYS A 128 -9.76 -14.71 -20.29
N ILE A 129 -8.43 -14.74 -20.21
CA ILE A 129 -7.59 -15.82 -20.74
C ILE A 129 -6.35 -16.05 -19.88
N LEU A 130 -6.10 -17.33 -19.58
CA LEU A 130 -4.85 -17.82 -18.99
C LEU A 130 -4.06 -18.57 -20.04
N TYR A 131 -2.76 -18.37 -20.07
CA TYR A 131 -1.85 -19.14 -20.91
C TYR A 131 -0.90 -19.96 -20.03
N VAL A 132 -1.01 -21.28 -20.11
CA VAL A 132 -0.10 -22.23 -19.49
C VAL A 132 0.81 -22.75 -20.60
N ALA A 133 1.94 -22.06 -20.78
CA ALA A 133 2.97 -22.46 -21.73
C ALA A 133 3.75 -23.66 -21.21
N MET A 134 4.05 -24.62 -22.06
CA MET A 134 4.93 -25.73 -21.76
C MET A 134 6.07 -25.82 -22.78
N GLN A 135 7.28 -25.84 -22.27
CA GLN A 135 8.51 -25.89 -23.03
C GLN A 135 9.40 -27.04 -22.54
N ASP A 136 10.39 -27.43 -23.32
CA ASP A 136 11.37 -28.47 -23.00
C ASP A 136 10.72 -29.78 -22.50
N VAL A 137 9.56 -30.12 -23.08
CA VAL A 137 8.80 -31.31 -22.71
C VAL A 137 9.52 -32.57 -23.19
N LEU A 138 10.09 -33.32 -22.25
CA LEU A 138 10.74 -34.60 -22.51
C LEU A 138 9.72 -35.73 -22.57
N GLY A 139 8.88 -35.73 -23.60
CA GLY A 139 7.82 -36.69 -23.82
C GLY A 139 7.14 -36.48 -25.19
N SER A 140 6.17 -37.31 -25.50
CA SER A 140 5.40 -37.24 -26.76
C SER A 140 4.11 -36.44 -26.61
N ARG A 141 3.53 -36.44 -25.40
CA ARG A 141 2.25 -35.80 -25.06
C ARG A 141 2.37 -34.97 -23.80
N MET A 142 1.59 -33.92 -23.73
CA MET A 142 1.33 -33.17 -22.52
C MET A 142 -0.16 -33.09 -22.25
N GLY A 143 -0.54 -33.00 -20.99
CA GLY A 143 -1.92 -32.94 -20.56
C GLY A 143 -2.16 -31.87 -19.52
N ILE A 144 -3.42 -31.39 -19.45
CA ILE A 144 -3.92 -30.50 -18.42
C ILE A 144 -5.30 -30.98 -17.94
N GLU A 145 -5.53 -30.93 -16.64
CA GLU A 145 -6.81 -31.18 -16.01
C GLU A 145 -7.16 -29.96 -15.14
N LEU A 146 -8.37 -29.41 -15.31
CA LEU A 146 -8.89 -28.37 -14.43
C LEU A 146 -9.46 -29.03 -13.17
N LEU A 147 -9.08 -28.51 -12.00
CA LEU A 147 -9.44 -29.08 -10.70
C LEU A 147 -10.50 -28.23 -9.99
N GLY A 148 -11.24 -28.89 -9.11
CA GLY A 148 -12.33 -28.29 -8.34
C GLY A 148 -13.71 -28.59 -8.93
N THR A 149 -14.75 -28.17 -8.22
CA THR A 149 -16.16 -28.42 -8.57
C THR A 149 -16.81 -27.29 -9.38
N ASN A 150 -16.04 -26.27 -9.73
CA ASN A 150 -16.55 -25.05 -10.38
C ASN A 150 -16.70 -25.19 -11.90
N VAL A 151 -16.10 -26.22 -12.50
CA VAL A 151 -16.30 -26.61 -13.91
C VAL A 151 -16.93 -27.99 -13.99
N LYS A 152 -17.85 -28.19 -14.93
CA LYS A 152 -18.53 -29.47 -15.14
C LYS A 152 -18.89 -29.69 -16.61
N ASP A 153 -19.40 -30.90 -16.90
CA ASP A 153 -19.94 -31.27 -18.21
C ASP A 153 -18.92 -31.06 -19.36
N GLY A 154 -17.65 -31.38 -19.10
CA GLY A 154 -16.58 -31.26 -20.08
C GLY A 154 -16.88 -32.08 -21.34
N ARG A 155 -16.80 -31.46 -22.51
CA ARG A 155 -17.03 -32.10 -23.81
C ARG A 155 -16.07 -31.63 -24.85
N LEU A 156 -15.59 -32.55 -25.68
CA LEU A 156 -14.75 -32.19 -26.83
C LEU A 156 -15.64 -31.68 -27.97
N VAL A 157 -15.41 -30.42 -28.36
CA VAL A 157 -16.11 -29.76 -29.46
C VAL A 157 -15.07 -29.27 -30.47
N LYS A 158 -15.04 -29.89 -31.64
CA LYS A 158 -13.99 -29.62 -32.66
C LYS A 158 -12.59 -29.86 -32.03
N ASN A 159 -11.85 -28.81 -31.73
CA ASN A 159 -10.50 -28.86 -31.15
C ASN A 159 -10.40 -28.03 -29.85
N ALA A 160 -11.48 -28.05 -29.06
CA ALA A 160 -11.58 -27.42 -27.75
C ALA A 160 -12.29 -28.37 -26.79
N VAL A 161 -11.91 -28.39 -25.53
CA VAL A 161 -12.72 -28.99 -24.46
C VAL A 161 -13.47 -27.86 -23.79
N VAL A 162 -14.79 -27.95 -23.80
CA VAL A 162 -15.72 -26.93 -23.29
C VAL A 162 -16.35 -27.43 -22.02
N TYR A 163 -16.24 -26.68 -20.96
CA TYR A 163 -16.87 -26.90 -19.65
C TYR A 163 -17.93 -25.84 -19.40
N SER A 164 -18.97 -26.20 -18.65
CA SER A 164 -19.92 -25.26 -18.07
C SER A 164 -19.38 -24.66 -16.79
N ALA A 165 -19.45 -23.35 -16.61
CA ALA A 165 -19.08 -22.69 -15.36
C ALA A 165 -20.21 -22.82 -14.33
N VAL A 166 -19.93 -23.39 -13.15
CA VAL A 166 -20.95 -23.66 -12.13
C VAL A 166 -21.47 -22.40 -11.48
N GLU A 167 -20.57 -21.46 -11.13
CA GLU A 167 -20.92 -20.20 -10.46
C GLU A 167 -21.41 -19.11 -11.44
N ALA A 168 -21.35 -19.39 -12.76
CA ALA A 168 -21.84 -18.51 -13.81
C ALA A 168 -22.67 -19.31 -14.83
N PRO A 169 -23.93 -19.69 -14.49
CA PRO A 169 -24.77 -20.47 -15.37
C PRO A 169 -24.96 -19.83 -16.75
N GLY A 170 -24.64 -20.58 -17.79
CA GLY A 170 -24.66 -20.11 -19.17
C GLY A 170 -23.26 -19.77 -19.73
N ASP A 171 -22.33 -19.44 -18.87
CA ASP A 171 -20.94 -19.16 -19.24
C ASP A 171 -20.14 -20.45 -19.40
N VAL A 172 -19.04 -20.38 -20.12
CA VAL A 172 -18.20 -21.52 -20.46
C VAL A 172 -16.72 -21.27 -20.16
N VAL A 173 -16.01 -22.35 -19.87
CA VAL A 173 -14.54 -22.40 -19.85
C VAL A 173 -14.06 -23.32 -20.96
N CYS A 174 -13.23 -22.80 -21.86
CA CYS A 174 -12.69 -23.57 -22.96
C CYS A 174 -11.19 -23.84 -22.74
N VAL A 175 -10.78 -25.09 -22.87
CA VAL A 175 -9.35 -25.44 -22.92
C VAL A 175 -9.02 -25.79 -24.38
N VAL A 176 -8.04 -25.08 -24.93
CA VAL A 176 -7.58 -25.28 -26.32
C VAL A 176 -6.05 -25.36 -26.37
N PRO A 177 -5.45 -26.03 -27.39
CA PRO A 177 -3.99 -26.02 -27.53
C PRO A 177 -3.52 -24.62 -27.95
N ALA A 178 -2.37 -24.21 -27.48
CA ALA A 178 -1.79 -22.90 -27.86
C ALA A 178 -1.57 -22.82 -29.40
N LYS A 179 -1.05 -23.88 -30.02
CA LYS A 179 -0.95 -23.96 -31.47
C LYS A 179 -2.21 -24.56 -32.10
N ALA A 180 -2.86 -23.84 -32.99
CA ALA A 180 -4.10 -24.27 -33.64
C ALA A 180 -3.99 -25.58 -34.46
N SER A 181 -2.81 -25.92 -34.92
CA SER A 181 -2.55 -27.15 -35.68
C SER A 181 -2.49 -28.42 -34.82
N ALA A 182 -2.28 -28.27 -33.49
CA ALA A 182 -2.22 -29.38 -32.58
C ALA A 182 -3.63 -29.93 -32.30
N LYS A 183 -3.76 -31.24 -32.15
CA LYS A 183 -5.04 -31.93 -31.90
C LYS A 183 -5.20 -32.20 -30.41
N LEU A 184 -6.45 -32.06 -29.92
CA LEU A 184 -6.82 -32.44 -28.57
C LEU A 184 -7.44 -33.84 -28.52
N ALA A 185 -7.14 -34.56 -27.42
CA ALA A 185 -7.92 -35.67 -26.92
C ALA A 185 -8.48 -35.26 -25.54
N PHE A 186 -9.65 -35.86 -25.20
CA PHE A 186 -10.27 -35.62 -23.89
C PHE A 186 -10.79 -36.95 -23.34
N THR A 187 -10.28 -37.36 -22.19
CA THR A 187 -10.66 -38.62 -21.53
C THR A 187 -10.56 -38.42 -20.02
N ASP A 188 -11.62 -38.79 -19.29
CA ASP A 188 -11.67 -38.78 -17.82
C ASP A 188 -11.21 -37.46 -17.17
N GLY A 189 -11.60 -36.31 -17.74
CA GLY A 189 -11.24 -34.98 -17.26
C GLY A 189 -9.88 -34.44 -17.76
N MET A 190 -9.04 -35.31 -18.32
CA MET A 190 -7.73 -34.94 -18.86
C MET A 190 -7.83 -34.47 -20.31
N VAL A 191 -7.30 -33.28 -20.57
CA VAL A 191 -7.15 -32.71 -21.91
C VAL A 191 -5.71 -32.93 -22.34
N GLU A 192 -5.50 -33.74 -23.39
CA GLU A 192 -4.17 -34.08 -23.88
C GLU A 192 -3.92 -33.51 -25.27
N THR A 193 -2.65 -33.18 -25.54
CA THR A 193 -2.16 -32.76 -26.87
C THR A 193 -0.71 -33.21 -27.07
N SER A 194 -0.17 -33.00 -28.27
CA SER A 194 1.24 -33.29 -28.56
C SER A 194 2.19 -32.36 -27.80
N ALA A 195 3.35 -32.85 -27.41
CA ALA A 195 4.39 -32.10 -26.67
C ALA A 195 4.84 -30.79 -27.37
N ASN A 196 4.70 -30.70 -28.68
CA ASN A 196 5.09 -29.53 -29.47
C ASN A 196 3.96 -28.48 -29.64
N ALA A 197 2.80 -28.67 -28.98
CA ALA A 197 1.65 -27.75 -29.08
C ALA A 197 1.89 -26.40 -28.36
N GLY A 198 2.97 -26.25 -27.59
CA GLY A 198 3.35 -25.01 -26.90
C GLY A 198 2.57 -24.72 -25.60
N GLY A 199 1.69 -25.63 -25.16
CA GLY A 199 0.89 -25.47 -23.96
C GLY A 199 -0.61 -25.36 -24.22
N PHE A 200 -1.32 -24.78 -23.26
CA PHE A 200 -2.78 -24.68 -23.25
C PHE A 200 -3.22 -23.23 -23.00
N LEU A 201 -4.29 -22.83 -23.70
CA LEU A 201 -5.05 -21.63 -23.38
C LEU A 201 -6.31 -22.06 -22.63
N ILE A 202 -6.57 -21.43 -21.50
CA ILE A 202 -7.79 -21.57 -20.71
C ILE A 202 -8.57 -20.28 -20.84
N VAL A 203 -9.73 -20.32 -21.45
CA VAL A 203 -10.46 -19.13 -21.86
C VAL A 203 -11.87 -19.15 -21.28
N TYR A 204 -12.26 -18.06 -20.64
CA TYR A 204 -13.63 -17.87 -20.16
C TYR A 204 -14.41 -16.99 -21.15
N GLY A 205 -15.68 -17.32 -21.37
CA GLY A 205 -16.61 -16.54 -22.20
C GLY A 205 -18.05 -16.72 -21.77
N GLU A 206 -18.87 -15.72 -22.06
CA GLU A 206 -20.33 -15.77 -21.87
C GLU A 206 -21.01 -16.67 -22.94
N SER A 207 -20.23 -17.17 -23.88
CA SER A 207 -20.61 -18.17 -24.86
C SER A 207 -19.39 -18.91 -25.40
N GLU A 208 -19.61 -20.14 -25.90
CA GLU A 208 -18.58 -20.93 -26.60
C GLU A 208 -17.96 -20.17 -27.76
N LYS A 209 -18.78 -19.42 -28.53
CA LYS A 209 -18.30 -18.63 -29.67
C LYS A 209 -17.34 -17.53 -29.21
N GLU A 210 -17.66 -16.83 -28.14
CA GLU A 210 -16.81 -15.76 -27.59
C GLU A 210 -15.47 -16.33 -27.09
N ALA A 211 -15.52 -17.39 -26.28
CA ALA A 211 -14.30 -18.02 -25.75
C ALA A 211 -13.37 -18.52 -26.86
N LEU A 212 -13.92 -19.17 -27.89
CA LEU A 212 -13.13 -19.65 -29.01
C LEU A 212 -12.58 -18.51 -29.87
N SER A 213 -13.34 -17.42 -30.07
CA SER A 213 -12.85 -16.24 -30.74
C SER A 213 -11.66 -15.60 -30.01
N LEU A 214 -11.76 -15.47 -28.67
CA LEU A 214 -10.68 -14.95 -27.86
C LEU A 214 -9.42 -15.83 -27.90
N ALA A 215 -9.59 -17.17 -27.94
CA ALA A 215 -8.47 -18.08 -28.15
C ALA A 215 -7.79 -17.89 -29.51
N ASP A 216 -8.56 -17.69 -30.56
CA ASP A 216 -8.01 -17.42 -31.90
C ASP A 216 -7.33 -16.05 -32.02
N ASP A 217 -7.84 -15.05 -31.29
CA ASP A 217 -7.22 -13.74 -31.20
C ASP A 217 -5.90 -13.80 -30.39
N PHE A 218 -5.85 -14.60 -29.33
CA PHE A 218 -4.59 -14.83 -28.61
C PHE A 218 -3.54 -15.51 -29.51
N ARG A 219 -3.92 -16.48 -30.31
CA ARG A 219 -2.98 -17.13 -31.26
C ARG A 219 -2.37 -16.14 -32.26
N LYS A 220 -3.05 -15.05 -32.55
CA LYS A 220 -2.55 -13.98 -33.45
C LYS A 220 -1.75 -12.91 -32.74
N ASN A 221 -2.19 -12.53 -31.55
CA ASN A 221 -1.71 -11.32 -30.85
C ASN A 221 -1.12 -11.62 -29.46
N GLY A 222 -1.07 -12.88 -29.02
CA GLY A 222 -0.72 -13.25 -27.64
C GLY A 222 0.69 -12.82 -27.24
N GLU A 223 1.66 -12.93 -28.12
CA GLU A 223 3.03 -12.45 -27.86
C GLU A 223 3.04 -10.94 -27.61
N GLU A 224 2.29 -10.16 -28.39
CA GLU A 224 2.15 -8.72 -28.21
C GLU A 224 1.44 -8.39 -26.89
N TRP A 225 0.36 -9.11 -26.54
CA TRP A 225 -0.37 -8.87 -25.28
C TRP A 225 0.48 -9.16 -24.04
N LEU A 226 1.27 -10.24 -24.07
CA LEU A 226 2.21 -10.56 -23.00
C LEU A 226 3.32 -9.51 -22.88
N ALA A 227 3.86 -9.07 -24.02
CA ALA A 227 4.85 -8.00 -24.05
C ALA A 227 4.28 -6.65 -23.58
N GLN A 228 3.01 -6.35 -23.86
CA GLN A 228 2.33 -5.14 -23.37
C GLN A 228 2.20 -5.15 -21.83
N ARG A 229 1.87 -6.31 -21.20
CA ARG A 229 1.86 -6.45 -19.74
C ARG A 229 3.24 -6.18 -19.15
N GLU A 230 4.26 -6.79 -19.69
CA GLU A 230 5.65 -6.58 -19.25
C GLU A 230 6.08 -5.12 -19.41
N ALA A 231 5.80 -4.51 -20.58
CA ALA A 231 6.14 -3.12 -20.87
C ALA A 231 5.42 -2.15 -19.93
N ARG A 232 4.16 -2.40 -19.57
CA ARG A 232 3.39 -1.60 -18.61
C ARG A 232 4.07 -1.61 -17.23
N MET A 233 4.45 -2.77 -16.74
CA MET A 233 5.13 -2.92 -15.44
C MET A 233 6.53 -2.27 -15.46
N ASN A 234 7.28 -2.46 -16.53
CA ASN A 234 8.58 -1.81 -16.70
C ASN A 234 8.44 -0.27 -16.78
N THR A 235 7.36 0.24 -17.38
CA THR A 235 7.08 1.67 -17.41
C THR A 235 6.78 2.22 -16.00
N LEU A 236 6.04 1.47 -15.19
CA LEU A 236 5.77 1.85 -13.79
C LEU A 236 7.06 1.94 -12.98
N LEU A 237 7.90 0.90 -13.04
CA LEU A 237 9.22 0.90 -12.39
C LEU A 237 10.13 2.04 -12.87
N ALA A 238 10.08 2.40 -14.15
CA ALA A 238 10.88 3.49 -14.69
C ALA A 238 10.41 4.86 -14.21
N LYS A 239 9.10 5.04 -13.97
CA LYS A 239 8.54 6.27 -13.39
C LYS A 239 9.06 6.51 -11.96
N ASN A 240 9.18 5.45 -11.17
CA ASN A 240 9.59 5.48 -9.76
C ASN A 240 10.94 4.81 -9.56
N HIS A 241 11.81 4.92 -10.56
CA HIS A 241 13.13 4.28 -10.51
C HIS A 241 13.80 4.46 -9.14
N ILE A 242 14.21 3.34 -8.53
CA ILE A 242 15.01 3.31 -7.32
C ILE A 242 16.22 2.40 -7.50
N ALA A 243 17.39 2.91 -7.11
CA ALA A 243 18.63 2.16 -7.04
C ALA A 243 19.47 2.67 -5.87
N SER A 244 19.85 1.78 -4.96
CA SER A 244 20.64 2.11 -3.77
C SER A 244 21.79 1.15 -3.57
N ASP A 245 22.50 1.25 -2.47
CA ASP A 245 23.45 0.24 -2.01
C ASP A 245 22.81 -0.85 -1.12
N SER A 246 21.47 -0.89 -1.06
CA SER A 246 20.67 -1.90 -0.36
C SER A 246 19.72 -2.64 -1.32
N PRO A 247 20.12 -3.78 -1.90
CA PRO A 247 19.24 -4.56 -2.80
C PRO A 247 17.91 -4.98 -2.15
N GLN A 248 17.88 -5.18 -0.82
CA GLN A 248 16.66 -5.51 -0.10
C GLN A 248 15.67 -4.32 -0.09
N LEU A 249 16.18 -3.09 0.01
CA LEU A 249 15.37 -1.88 -0.11
C LEU A 249 14.79 -1.76 -1.51
N ASP A 250 15.64 -1.82 -2.52
CA ASP A 250 15.27 -1.63 -3.91
C ASP A 250 14.25 -2.68 -4.37
N ASN A 251 14.54 -3.95 -4.13
CA ASN A 251 13.67 -5.05 -4.54
C ASN A 251 12.36 -5.06 -3.72
N GLY A 252 12.42 -4.75 -2.41
CA GLY A 252 11.23 -4.68 -1.56
C GLY A 252 10.24 -3.65 -2.07
N LEU A 253 10.69 -2.43 -2.33
CA LEU A 253 9.82 -1.36 -2.85
C LEU A 253 9.28 -1.67 -4.24
N LYS A 254 10.12 -2.14 -5.18
CA LYS A 254 9.70 -2.50 -6.54
C LYS A 254 8.62 -3.60 -6.54
N TRP A 255 8.82 -4.63 -5.72
CA TRP A 255 7.83 -5.70 -5.61
C TRP A 255 6.52 -5.24 -4.99
N ILE A 256 6.59 -4.48 -3.88
CA ILE A 256 5.41 -3.94 -3.19
C ILE A 256 4.62 -2.99 -4.12
N GLU A 257 5.31 -2.20 -4.93
CA GLU A 257 4.69 -1.35 -5.95
C GLU A 257 3.93 -2.17 -7.00
N LEU A 258 4.58 -3.19 -7.57
CA LEU A 258 3.99 -3.99 -8.65
C LEU A 258 2.84 -4.89 -8.17
N THR A 259 2.93 -5.47 -6.97
CA THR A 259 1.81 -6.23 -6.39
C THR A 259 0.68 -5.30 -5.93
N GLY A 260 1.00 -4.08 -5.50
CA GLY A 260 0.01 -3.04 -5.27
C GLY A 260 -0.73 -2.64 -6.55
N ASP A 261 -0.01 -2.52 -7.67
CA ASP A 261 -0.61 -2.26 -8.98
C ASP A 261 -1.60 -3.35 -9.42
N GLU A 262 -1.39 -4.62 -9.06
CA GLU A 262 -2.36 -5.70 -9.34
C GLU A 262 -3.75 -5.41 -8.75
N LEU A 263 -3.83 -4.71 -7.63
CA LEU A 263 -5.08 -4.38 -6.94
C LEU A 263 -5.81 -3.18 -7.56
N ILE A 264 -5.15 -2.37 -8.40
CA ILE A 264 -5.77 -1.27 -9.14
C ILE A 264 -6.45 -1.86 -10.37
N THR A 265 -7.79 -1.90 -10.37
CA THR A 265 -8.57 -2.61 -11.37
C THR A 265 -9.73 -1.76 -11.89
N ARG A 266 -10.25 -2.14 -13.05
CA ARG A 266 -11.37 -1.47 -13.69
C ARG A 266 -12.64 -2.29 -13.58
N GLN A 267 -13.59 -1.83 -12.76
CA GLN A 267 -14.89 -2.46 -12.56
C GLN A 267 -15.99 -1.41 -12.38
N HIS A 268 -17.24 -1.83 -12.42
CA HIS A 268 -18.39 -0.98 -12.14
C HIS A 268 -18.41 0.30 -12.99
N GLY A 269 -17.82 0.25 -14.18
CA GLY A 269 -17.73 1.41 -15.09
C GLY A 269 -16.69 2.45 -14.70
N GLY A 270 -15.71 2.12 -13.85
CA GLY A 270 -14.63 2.99 -13.44
C GLY A 270 -13.44 2.24 -12.84
N TRP A 271 -12.37 2.95 -12.54
CA TRP A 271 -11.22 2.44 -11.83
C TRP A 271 -11.48 2.44 -10.32
N GLY A 272 -10.87 1.50 -9.62
CA GLY A 272 -10.87 1.39 -8.17
C GLY A 272 -9.72 0.52 -7.69
N ILE A 273 -9.59 0.38 -6.38
CA ILE A 273 -8.57 -0.48 -5.76
C ILE A 273 -9.30 -1.58 -5.00
N TYR A 274 -9.01 -2.84 -5.31
CA TYR A 274 -9.38 -3.95 -4.44
C TYR A 274 -8.74 -3.77 -3.07
N ALA A 275 -9.49 -3.99 -2.00
CA ALA A 275 -8.92 -3.88 -0.67
C ALA A 275 -7.84 -4.95 -0.45
N GLY A 276 -8.08 -6.20 -0.91
CA GLY A 276 -7.07 -7.23 -0.82
C GLY A 276 -7.47 -8.58 -1.42
N PHE A 277 -6.48 -9.34 -1.83
CA PHE A 277 -6.65 -10.71 -2.31
C PHE A 277 -6.56 -11.73 -1.18
N PRO A 278 -7.41 -12.79 -1.23
CA PRO A 278 -8.31 -13.14 -2.34
C PRO A 278 -9.78 -12.75 -2.14
N TRP A 279 -10.24 -12.28 -0.98
CA TRP A 279 -11.69 -12.15 -0.70
C TRP A 279 -12.22 -10.72 -0.59
N PHE A 280 -11.38 -9.68 -0.47
CA PHE A 280 -11.83 -8.30 -0.49
C PHE A 280 -11.72 -7.70 -1.89
N THR A 281 -12.48 -8.30 -2.82
CA THR A 281 -12.48 -7.95 -4.25
C THR A 281 -13.63 -7.04 -4.67
N ASP A 282 -14.25 -6.37 -3.70
CA ASP A 282 -15.10 -5.20 -3.91
C ASP A 282 -14.26 -3.90 -3.76
N PHE A 283 -14.82 -2.78 -4.16
CA PHE A 283 -14.21 -1.48 -3.90
C PHE A 283 -14.66 -0.97 -2.53
N TRP A 284 -13.76 -1.05 -1.56
CA TRP A 284 -13.98 -0.55 -0.21
C TRP A 284 -13.43 0.87 -0.10
N GLY A 285 -14.30 1.87 0.15
CA GLY A 285 -13.94 3.29 0.15
C GLY A 285 -12.86 3.63 1.17
N ARG A 286 -12.95 3.11 2.41
CA ARG A 286 -11.91 3.27 3.43
C ARG A 286 -10.56 2.78 2.93
N ASP A 287 -10.49 1.53 2.54
CA ASP A 287 -9.26 0.86 2.10
C ASP A 287 -8.66 1.54 0.88
N MET A 288 -9.52 1.87 -0.08
CA MET A 288 -9.11 2.52 -1.31
C MET A 288 -8.52 3.90 -1.06
N PHE A 289 -9.14 4.73 -0.21
CA PHE A 289 -8.63 6.07 0.05
C PHE A 289 -7.43 6.09 1.00
N ILE A 290 -7.23 5.08 1.87
CA ILE A 290 -5.97 4.87 2.57
C ILE A 290 -4.87 4.47 1.56
N SER A 291 -5.20 3.59 0.62
CA SER A 291 -4.25 3.03 -0.33
C SER A 291 -3.82 4.04 -1.41
N MET A 292 -4.68 5.00 -1.72
CA MET A 292 -4.52 5.87 -2.89
C MET A 292 -3.23 6.70 -2.84
N GLN A 293 -2.84 7.20 -1.68
CA GLN A 293 -1.65 8.05 -1.57
C GLN A 293 -0.38 7.28 -1.91
N GLY A 294 -0.17 6.09 -1.33
CA GLY A 294 1.02 5.28 -1.58
C GLY A 294 0.99 4.57 -2.92
N LEU A 295 -0.11 3.84 -3.23
CA LEU A 295 -0.16 3.00 -4.43
C LEU A 295 -0.39 3.76 -5.73
N VAL A 296 -0.99 4.95 -5.68
CA VAL A 296 -1.42 5.65 -6.89
C VAL A 296 -0.70 6.98 -7.06
N LEU A 297 -0.69 7.83 -6.02
CA LEU A 297 -0.08 9.16 -6.10
C LEU A 297 1.46 9.09 -6.04
N CYS A 298 2.03 8.37 -5.08
CA CYS A 298 3.49 8.19 -4.99
C CYS A 298 4.06 7.49 -6.22
N THR A 299 3.29 6.57 -6.82
CA THR A 299 3.72 5.83 -8.02
C THR A 299 3.44 6.55 -9.35
N GLY A 300 2.90 7.77 -9.32
CA GLY A 300 2.67 8.58 -10.51
C GLY A 300 1.56 8.07 -11.44
N GLN A 301 0.60 7.30 -10.93
CA GLN A 301 -0.57 6.81 -11.65
C GLN A 301 -1.72 7.82 -11.56
N PHE A 302 -1.48 9.04 -12.05
CA PHE A 302 -2.38 10.19 -11.85
C PHE A 302 -3.69 10.10 -12.62
N GLU A 303 -3.71 9.43 -13.77
CA GLU A 303 -4.94 9.20 -14.52
C GLU A 303 -5.86 8.24 -13.77
N GLU A 304 -5.30 7.15 -13.25
CA GLU A 304 -6.02 6.19 -12.40
C GLU A 304 -6.54 6.88 -11.14
N ALA A 305 -5.73 7.72 -10.50
CA ALA A 305 -6.14 8.50 -9.32
C ALA A 305 -7.38 9.36 -9.60
N ARG A 306 -7.37 10.10 -10.72
CA ARG A 306 -8.47 10.92 -11.17
C ARG A 306 -9.73 10.10 -11.41
N ASP A 307 -9.59 8.99 -12.12
CA ASP A 307 -10.69 8.11 -12.46
C ASP A 307 -11.28 7.41 -11.23
N ILE A 308 -10.45 7.02 -10.26
CA ILE A 308 -10.87 6.45 -8.97
C ILE A 308 -11.75 7.46 -8.22
N ILE A 309 -11.28 8.70 -8.05
CA ILE A 309 -12.04 9.77 -7.39
C ILE A 309 -13.35 10.02 -8.13
N ALA A 310 -13.31 10.16 -9.45
CA ALA A 310 -14.48 10.43 -10.27
C ALA A 310 -15.51 9.29 -10.21
N SER A 311 -15.06 8.04 -10.20
CA SER A 311 -15.94 6.88 -10.14
C SER A 311 -16.69 6.79 -8.82
N PHE A 312 -16.03 7.06 -7.69
CA PHE A 312 -16.67 7.06 -6.36
C PHE A 312 -17.58 8.27 -6.15
N ALA A 313 -17.21 9.43 -6.66
CA ALA A 313 -18.04 10.63 -6.59
C ALA A 313 -19.44 10.43 -7.22
N LYS A 314 -19.56 9.55 -8.23
CA LYS A 314 -20.84 9.20 -8.85
C LYS A 314 -21.82 8.51 -7.89
N TYR A 315 -21.29 7.82 -6.89
CA TYR A 315 -22.03 7.04 -5.92
C TYR A 315 -22.16 7.75 -4.56
N GLN A 316 -21.75 9.02 -4.46
CA GLN A 316 -22.01 9.81 -3.26
C GLN A 316 -23.53 9.92 -3.02
N ASP A 317 -23.95 9.70 -1.78
CA ASP A 317 -25.35 9.91 -1.41
C ASP A 317 -25.68 11.42 -1.44
N THR A 318 -26.47 11.83 -2.40
CA THR A 318 -26.89 13.22 -2.61
C THR A 318 -28.35 13.50 -2.26
N ASP A 319 -29.09 12.51 -1.73
CA ASP A 319 -30.44 12.72 -1.24
C ASP A 319 -30.40 13.41 0.13
N ALA A 320 -30.78 14.68 0.18
CA ALA A 320 -30.79 15.49 1.40
C ALA A 320 -31.72 14.98 2.52
N ASN A 321 -32.58 14.00 2.23
CA ASN A 321 -33.48 13.34 3.21
C ASN A 321 -32.88 11.99 3.70
N SER A 322 -31.79 11.53 3.11
CA SER A 322 -31.12 10.30 3.53
C SER A 322 -30.38 10.48 4.85
N GLU A 323 -30.39 9.45 5.68
CA GLU A 323 -29.57 9.39 6.89
C GLU A 323 -28.07 9.35 6.59
N THR A 324 -27.69 8.94 5.36
CA THR A 324 -26.31 8.88 4.88
C THR A 324 -25.96 10.01 3.90
N TYR A 325 -26.79 11.04 3.83
CA TYR A 325 -26.56 12.21 2.97
C TYR A 325 -25.12 12.72 3.10
N GLY A 326 -24.48 12.92 1.96
CA GLY A 326 -23.10 13.39 1.84
C GLY A 326 -22.03 12.32 1.89
N ARG A 327 -22.34 11.11 2.38
CA ARG A 327 -21.36 10.02 2.46
C ARG A 327 -21.02 9.45 1.08
N VAL A 328 -19.77 9.01 0.90
CA VAL A 328 -19.38 8.13 -0.18
C VAL A 328 -19.49 6.66 0.25
N PRO A 329 -19.59 5.69 -0.68
CA PRO A 329 -19.69 4.29 -0.31
C PRO A 329 -18.53 3.83 0.58
N ASN A 330 -18.84 3.04 1.61
CA ASN A 330 -17.83 2.21 2.26
C ASN A 330 -17.56 0.94 1.44
N ARG A 331 -18.62 0.33 0.87
CA ARG A 331 -18.46 -0.77 -0.08
C ARG A 331 -19.28 -0.50 -1.33
N LEU A 332 -18.61 -0.46 -2.46
CA LEU A 332 -19.23 -0.39 -3.77
C LEU A 332 -19.26 -1.78 -4.40
N ASN A 333 -20.46 -2.33 -4.47
CA ASN A 333 -20.78 -3.57 -5.15
C ASN A 333 -22.10 -3.38 -5.90
N LEU A 334 -22.24 -3.94 -7.11
CA LEU A 334 -23.45 -3.77 -7.92
C LEU A 334 -24.70 -4.41 -7.30
N GLU A 335 -24.52 -5.38 -6.39
CA GLU A 335 -25.61 -6.04 -5.66
C GLU A 335 -26.12 -5.21 -4.46
N GLY A 336 -25.33 -4.21 -4.02
CA GLY A 336 -25.71 -3.32 -2.93
C GLY A 336 -24.57 -2.38 -2.53
N ILE A 337 -24.92 -1.11 -2.32
CA ILE A 337 -23.97 -0.08 -1.88
C ILE A 337 -24.14 0.12 -0.38
N LEU A 338 -23.04 0.14 0.37
CA LEU A 338 -23.03 0.39 1.81
C LEU A 338 -22.37 1.73 2.13
N TYR A 339 -23.01 2.52 3.01
CA TYR A 339 -22.51 3.82 3.48
C TYR A 339 -22.26 3.83 5.01
N ASN A 340 -21.88 2.70 5.57
CA ASN A 340 -21.92 2.39 7.00
C ASN A 340 -20.73 2.88 7.82
N THR A 341 -19.76 3.62 7.24
CA THR A 341 -18.60 4.09 8.01
C THR A 341 -18.43 5.60 7.97
N THR A 342 -17.87 6.13 9.06
CA THR A 342 -17.66 7.58 9.23
C THR A 342 -16.35 8.03 8.60
N ASP A 343 -15.35 7.18 8.50
CA ASP A 343 -14.00 7.52 8.05
C ASP A 343 -13.84 7.62 6.51
N GLY A 344 -14.67 6.93 5.74
CA GLY A 344 -14.56 6.90 4.27
C GLY A 344 -14.76 8.28 3.62
N THR A 345 -15.72 9.07 4.10
CA THR A 345 -16.04 10.39 3.54
C THR A 345 -14.95 11.44 3.82
N PRO A 346 -14.42 11.59 5.04
CA PRO A 346 -13.23 12.41 5.27
C PRO A 346 -12.04 12.02 4.37
N ARG A 347 -11.74 10.73 4.28
CA ARG A 347 -10.65 10.23 3.43
C ARG A 347 -10.84 10.56 1.95
N PHE A 348 -12.07 10.50 1.44
CA PHE A 348 -12.38 10.92 0.07
C PHE A 348 -12.00 12.39 -0.19
N VAL A 349 -12.36 13.30 0.69
CA VAL A 349 -12.03 14.73 0.56
C VAL A 349 -10.52 14.95 0.68
N ILE A 350 -9.86 14.27 1.62
CA ILE A 350 -8.40 14.33 1.79
C ILE A 350 -7.70 13.88 0.50
N GLN A 351 -8.15 12.78 -0.13
CA GLN A 351 -7.52 12.28 -1.34
C GLN A 351 -7.75 13.17 -2.57
N ILE A 352 -8.86 13.89 -2.64
CA ILE A 352 -9.05 14.94 -3.68
C ILE A 352 -7.98 16.03 -3.53
N TYR A 353 -7.74 16.49 -2.31
CA TYR A 353 -6.73 17.50 -2.04
C TYR A 353 -5.31 16.97 -2.29
N ASP A 354 -5.01 15.75 -1.87
CA ASP A 354 -3.71 15.13 -2.11
C ASP A 354 -3.45 14.90 -3.61
N TYR A 355 -4.46 14.47 -4.37
CA TYR A 355 -4.38 14.41 -5.82
C TYR A 355 -4.00 15.76 -6.42
N LEU A 356 -4.63 16.83 -5.98
CA LEU A 356 -4.31 18.20 -6.44
C LEU A 356 -2.89 18.60 -6.06
N LYS A 357 -2.43 18.23 -4.85
CA LYS A 357 -1.03 18.50 -4.42
C LYS A 357 -0.01 17.80 -5.32
N TYR A 358 -0.29 16.58 -5.75
CA TYR A 358 0.62 15.85 -6.64
C TYR A 358 0.56 16.32 -8.08
N THR A 359 -0.62 16.65 -8.60
CA THR A 359 -0.86 16.87 -10.03
C THR A 359 -0.95 18.34 -10.43
N GLY A 360 -1.51 19.20 -9.57
CA GLY A 360 -1.91 20.54 -9.94
C GLY A 360 -3.11 20.60 -10.91
N ASP A 361 -3.89 19.50 -11.06
CA ASP A 361 -5.06 19.40 -11.96
C ASP A 361 -6.25 20.22 -11.41
N THR A 362 -6.16 21.51 -11.57
CA THR A 362 -7.19 22.46 -11.11
C THR A 362 -8.51 22.34 -11.87
N GLU A 363 -8.50 21.85 -13.11
CA GLU A 363 -9.72 21.67 -13.89
C GLU A 363 -10.57 20.51 -13.34
N PHE A 364 -9.94 19.43 -12.92
CA PHE A 364 -10.65 18.34 -12.25
C PHE A 364 -11.25 18.79 -10.92
N VAL A 365 -10.52 19.59 -10.14
CA VAL A 365 -11.03 20.11 -8.87
C VAL A 365 -12.30 20.96 -9.05
N LYS A 366 -12.36 21.77 -10.11
CA LYS A 366 -13.60 22.52 -10.44
C LYS A 366 -14.80 21.60 -10.68
N GLN A 367 -14.57 20.43 -11.28
CA GLN A 367 -15.62 19.44 -11.54
C GLN A 367 -16.09 18.73 -10.28
N ILE A 368 -15.15 18.39 -9.37
CA ILE A 368 -15.40 17.57 -8.18
C ILE A 368 -15.76 18.37 -6.93
N TYR A 369 -15.56 19.71 -6.93
CA TYR A 369 -15.75 20.56 -5.75
C TYR A 369 -17.16 20.44 -5.15
N LYS A 370 -18.20 20.30 -5.99
CA LYS A 370 -19.57 20.09 -5.50
C LYS A 370 -19.69 18.87 -4.58
N ASN A 371 -18.92 17.81 -4.85
CA ASN A 371 -18.92 16.60 -4.02
C ASN A 371 -18.22 16.85 -2.69
N VAL A 372 -17.13 17.64 -2.68
CA VAL A 372 -16.46 18.11 -1.46
C VAL A 372 -17.41 18.93 -0.60
N LYS A 373 -18.13 19.88 -1.22
CA LYS A 373 -19.09 20.72 -0.50
C LYS A 373 -20.22 19.89 0.11
N ILE A 374 -20.83 18.99 -0.65
CA ILE A 374 -21.90 18.10 -0.14
C ILE A 374 -21.37 17.24 1.02
N ALA A 375 -20.20 16.64 0.89
CA ALA A 375 -19.60 15.82 1.93
C ALA A 375 -19.36 16.62 3.23
N THR A 376 -18.83 17.83 3.12
CA THR A 376 -18.46 18.64 4.27
C THR A 376 -19.69 19.27 4.95
N ASP A 377 -20.61 19.86 4.18
CA ASP A 377 -21.83 20.48 4.71
C ASP A 377 -22.77 19.44 5.33
N ALA A 378 -22.89 18.26 4.73
CA ALA A 378 -23.68 17.17 5.29
C ALA A 378 -23.11 16.67 6.63
N SER A 379 -21.79 16.49 6.71
CA SER A 379 -21.11 16.11 7.95
C SER A 379 -21.29 17.16 9.06
N LEU A 380 -21.25 18.44 8.70
CA LEU A 380 -21.55 19.54 9.63
C LEU A 380 -22.97 19.49 10.14
N LYS A 381 -23.91 19.24 9.25
CA LYS A 381 -25.35 19.27 9.57
C LYS A 381 -25.81 18.06 10.38
N LEU A 382 -25.32 16.86 10.04
CA LEU A 382 -25.89 15.61 10.53
C LEU A 382 -25.09 14.97 11.67
N TYR A 383 -23.78 15.20 11.70
CA TYR A 383 -22.88 14.42 12.55
C TYR A 383 -21.98 15.27 13.46
N THR A 384 -21.96 16.60 13.31
CA THR A 384 -21.06 17.46 14.12
C THR A 384 -21.77 17.96 15.37
N ASP A 385 -21.15 17.80 16.54
CA ASP A 385 -21.69 18.29 17.81
C ASP A 385 -21.34 19.75 18.07
N GLU A 386 -21.83 20.28 19.22
CA GLU A 386 -21.63 21.67 19.61
C GLU A 386 -20.16 22.02 19.93
N LYS A 387 -19.28 21.03 20.13
CA LYS A 387 -17.84 21.23 20.33
C LYS A 387 -17.06 21.19 19.02
N GLY A 388 -17.69 20.82 17.92
CA GLY A 388 -17.10 20.68 16.59
C GLY A 388 -16.61 19.28 16.29
N TYR A 389 -16.86 18.30 17.15
CA TYR A 389 -16.46 16.91 16.96
C TYR A 389 -17.40 16.17 16.00
N LEU A 390 -16.85 15.30 15.17
CA LEU A 390 -17.62 14.38 14.34
C LEU A 390 -18.07 13.18 15.19
N THR A 391 -19.37 12.95 15.26
CA THR A 391 -19.98 11.86 16.01
C THR A 391 -20.29 10.67 15.11
N HIS A 392 -20.30 9.47 15.68
CA HIS A 392 -20.52 8.21 14.96
C HIS A 392 -21.10 7.12 15.88
N ALA A 393 -21.50 5.99 15.33
CA ALA A 393 -21.84 4.81 16.09
C ALA A 393 -20.58 4.00 16.46
N ASP A 394 -20.65 3.17 17.51
CA ASP A 394 -19.53 2.42 18.06
C ASP A 394 -18.66 1.67 17.03
N ALA A 395 -19.26 1.05 16.03
CA ALA A 395 -18.59 0.25 15.04
C ALA A 395 -18.55 0.90 13.65
N ASP A 396 -18.56 2.23 13.58
CA ASP A 396 -18.48 2.99 12.32
C ASP A 396 -17.06 3.51 12.00
N THR A 397 -16.05 3.02 12.72
CA THR A 397 -14.63 3.29 12.46
C THR A 397 -13.98 2.11 11.74
N TRP A 398 -12.64 2.15 11.52
CA TRP A 398 -11.93 1.01 10.97
C TRP A 398 -11.95 -0.24 11.88
N MET A 399 -12.29 -0.07 13.17
CA MET A 399 -12.50 -1.16 14.12
C MET A 399 -13.97 -1.56 14.14
N ASP A 400 -14.47 -2.11 13.04
CA ASP A 400 -15.90 -2.29 12.75
C ASP A 400 -16.43 -3.71 12.90
N ALA A 401 -15.62 -4.65 13.37
CA ALA A 401 -16.04 -6.04 13.58
C ALA A 401 -17.18 -6.14 14.60
N LYS A 402 -18.21 -6.88 14.25
CA LYS A 402 -19.43 -7.08 15.08
C LYS A 402 -19.73 -8.56 15.23
N ARG A 403 -20.15 -8.97 16.43
CA ARG A 403 -20.76 -10.25 16.68
C ARG A 403 -22.26 -10.17 16.44
N GLN A 404 -22.85 -11.26 15.90
CA GLN A 404 -24.29 -11.37 15.68
C GLN A 404 -24.87 -10.16 14.90
N GLY A 405 -24.05 -9.58 14.01
CA GLY A 405 -24.42 -8.44 13.18
C GLY A 405 -24.61 -7.09 13.89
N SER A 406 -24.59 -7.06 15.22
CA SER A 406 -24.94 -5.82 15.96
C SER A 406 -23.95 -5.46 17.09
N ARG A 407 -23.39 -6.43 17.80
CA ARG A 407 -22.52 -6.16 18.97
C ARG A 407 -21.09 -5.87 18.54
N PRO A 408 -20.55 -4.64 18.75
CA PRO A 408 -19.16 -4.34 18.48
C PRO A 408 -18.22 -5.23 19.28
N CYS A 409 -17.17 -5.77 18.63
CA CYS A 409 -16.09 -6.50 19.32
C CYS A 409 -15.09 -5.54 19.98
N SER A 410 -14.96 -4.35 19.43
CA SER A 410 -14.07 -3.28 19.91
C SER A 410 -14.83 -1.94 19.90
N PRO A 411 -15.70 -1.68 20.90
CA PRO A 411 -16.47 -0.44 20.96
C PRO A 411 -15.57 0.80 20.94
N ARG A 412 -15.95 1.82 20.17
CA ARG A 412 -15.19 3.06 20.01
C ARG A 412 -16.02 4.30 20.42
N GLY A 413 -17.01 4.13 21.29
CA GLY A 413 -17.88 5.21 21.76
C GLY A 413 -18.57 5.91 20.60
N ASN A 414 -18.60 7.25 20.63
CA ASN A 414 -19.16 8.02 19.53
C ASN A 414 -18.28 9.20 19.06
N ARG A 415 -17.07 9.29 19.57
CA ARG A 415 -16.04 10.27 19.15
C ARG A 415 -14.67 9.61 19.22
N ALA A 416 -14.32 8.80 18.22
CA ALA A 416 -13.03 8.17 18.15
C ALA A 416 -11.94 9.19 17.79
N VAL A 417 -10.75 9.04 18.37
CA VAL A 417 -9.64 9.99 18.27
C VAL A 417 -9.16 10.16 16.83
N ASP A 418 -9.02 9.08 16.10
CA ASP A 418 -8.65 9.05 14.67
C ASP A 418 -9.71 9.67 13.77
N ILE A 419 -10.99 9.52 14.10
CA ILE A 419 -12.10 10.18 13.39
C ILE A 419 -12.02 11.70 13.56
N GLN A 420 -11.64 12.20 14.74
CA GLN A 420 -11.47 13.63 14.94
C GLN A 420 -10.31 14.19 14.11
N ALA A 421 -9.22 13.45 14.01
CA ALA A 421 -8.10 13.83 13.15
C ALA A 421 -8.50 13.90 11.66
N LEU A 422 -9.18 12.87 11.15
CA LEU A 422 -9.67 12.84 9.77
C LEU A 422 -10.67 13.97 9.49
N TRP A 423 -11.55 14.27 10.45
CA TRP A 423 -12.51 15.36 10.31
C TRP A 423 -11.84 16.74 10.28
N TYR A 424 -10.84 16.94 11.14
CA TYR A 424 -10.03 18.15 11.11
C TYR A 424 -9.35 18.35 9.76
N ASP A 425 -8.72 17.31 9.24
CA ASP A 425 -8.04 17.35 7.94
C ASP A 425 -9.05 17.60 6.80
N GLN A 426 -10.21 16.95 6.81
CA GLN A 426 -11.29 17.23 5.85
C GLN A 426 -11.68 18.70 5.86
N LEU A 427 -11.91 19.29 7.03
CA LEU A 427 -12.33 20.69 7.16
C LEU A 427 -11.26 21.65 6.62
N VAL A 428 -9.98 21.44 6.99
CA VAL A 428 -8.88 22.28 6.55
C VAL A 428 -8.66 22.18 5.04
N MET A 429 -8.65 20.96 4.50
CA MET A 429 -8.42 20.73 3.07
C MET A 429 -9.60 21.18 2.22
N ALA A 430 -10.83 20.94 2.66
CA ALA A 430 -12.02 21.46 2.01
C ALA A 430 -12.02 23.00 1.99
N ALA A 431 -11.60 23.64 3.08
CA ALA A 431 -11.49 25.10 3.13
C ALA A 431 -10.42 25.67 2.19
N GLU A 432 -9.28 24.97 2.01
CA GLU A 432 -8.28 25.37 1.00
C GLU A 432 -8.81 25.21 -0.42
N LEU A 433 -9.58 24.14 -0.70
CA LEU A 433 -10.25 23.96 -1.98
C LEU A 433 -11.31 25.04 -2.22
N ALA A 434 -12.08 25.43 -1.20
CA ALA A 434 -13.06 26.50 -1.27
C ALA A 434 -12.41 27.86 -1.56
N ASP A 435 -11.29 28.18 -0.92
CA ASP A 435 -10.52 29.39 -1.22
C ASP A 435 -10.05 29.40 -2.68
N TYR A 436 -9.55 28.27 -3.16
CA TYR A 436 -9.15 28.12 -4.56
C TYR A 436 -10.31 28.35 -5.53
N MET A 437 -11.51 27.86 -5.17
CA MET A 437 -12.74 28.05 -5.96
C MET A 437 -13.34 29.47 -5.81
N GLY A 438 -12.86 30.29 -4.87
CA GLY A 438 -13.40 31.59 -4.58
C GLY A 438 -14.60 31.60 -3.63
N GLU A 439 -14.95 30.43 -3.06
CA GLU A 439 -16.07 30.22 -2.14
C GLU A 439 -15.67 30.57 -0.70
N LYS A 440 -15.46 31.87 -0.46
CA LYS A 440 -14.87 32.40 0.80
C LYS A 440 -15.74 32.14 2.02
N GLU A 441 -17.06 32.09 1.88
CA GLU A 441 -17.98 31.82 2.99
C GLU A 441 -17.82 30.37 3.47
N ASP A 442 -17.80 29.42 2.56
CA ASP A 442 -17.55 28.00 2.87
C ASP A 442 -16.20 27.84 3.55
N ALA A 443 -15.12 28.42 2.99
CA ALA A 443 -13.78 28.38 3.55
C ALA A 443 -13.73 28.93 4.99
N CYS A 444 -14.37 30.05 5.24
CA CYS A 444 -14.42 30.68 6.56
C CYS A 444 -15.18 29.82 7.57
N ASN A 445 -16.35 29.28 7.18
CA ASN A 445 -17.18 28.46 8.03
C ASN A 445 -16.49 27.15 8.42
N TRP A 446 -15.88 26.45 7.44
CA TRP A 446 -15.20 25.18 7.70
C TRP A 446 -13.94 25.37 8.55
N ARG A 447 -13.14 26.43 8.34
CA ARG A 447 -12.02 26.77 9.23
C ARG A 447 -12.48 27.07 10.65
N ALA A 448 -13.57 27.78 10.82
CA ALA A 448 -14.06 28.10 12.15
C ALA A 448 -14.43 26.83 12.94
N VAL A 449 -14.96 25.80 12.28
CA VAL A 449 -15.23 24.51 12.92
C VAL A 449 -13.94 23.76 13.21
N ALA A 450 -12.97 23.74 12.28
CA ALA A 450 -11.66 23.12 12.48
C ALA A 450 -10.94 23.72 13.70
N GLU A 451 -10.89 25.04 13.81
CA GLU A 451 -10.30 25.75 14.95
C GLU A 451 -11.04 25.47 16.26
N LYS A 452 -12.35 25.39 16.22
CA LYS A 452 -13.17 25.04 17.39
C LYS A 452 -12.87 23.62 17.88
N LEU A 453 -12.82 22.64 16.96
CA LEU A 453 -12.46 21.26 17.27
C LEU A 453 -11.06 21.21 17.90
N LYS A 454 -10.08 21.78 17.25
CA LYS A 454 -8.69 21.80 17.70
C LYS A 454 -8.52 22.48 19.07
N GLY A 455 -9.21 23.61 19.28
CA GLY A 455 -9.21 24.34 20.56
C GLY A 455 -9.84 23.57 21.73
N ASN A 456 -10.73 22.63 21.45
CA ASN A 456 -11.35 21.75 22.46
C ASN A 456 -10.58 20.45 22.68
N PHE A 457 -9.83 19.97 21.66
CA PHE A 457 -9.34 18.60 21.60
C PHE A 457 -8.42 18.21 22.78
N GLU A 458 -7.37 18.98 23.03
CA GLU A 458 -6.39 18.64 24.06
C GLU A 458 -7.02 18.67 25.48
N ARG A 459 -7.99 19.58 25.71
CA ARG A 459 -8.72 19.64 26.98
C ARG A 459 -9.59 18.41 27.20
N ASP A 460 -10.24 17.90 26.15
CA ASP A 460 -11.28 16.87 26.22
C ASP A 460 -10.71 15.46 26.00
N PHE A 461 -9.66 15.31 25.19
CA PHE A 461 -9.08 14.02 24.81
C PHE A 461 -7.81 13.63 25.61
N VAL A 462 -7.31 14.49 26.48
CA VAL A 462 -6.15 14.15 27.32
C VAL A 462 -6.60 13.93 28.75
N ASP A 463 -6.33 12.72 29.25
CA ASP A 463 -6.57 12.38 30.65
C ASP A 463 -5.65 13.16 31.59
N LYS A 464 -6.23 13.88 32.53
CA LYS A 464 -5.49 14.78 33.44
C LYS A 464 -4.66 14.06 34.49
N GLU A 465 -5.01 12.81 34.81
CA GLU A 465 -4.31 12.04 35.84
C GLU A 465 -3.08 11.35 35.27
N THR A 466 -3.22 10.74 34.07
CA THR A 466 -2.17 9.96 33.44
C THR A 466 -1.38 10.74 32.40
N GLY A 467 -1.93 11.84 31.88
CA GLY A 467 -1.38 12.58 30.74
C GLY A 467 -1.46 11.81 29.42
N ARG A 468 -2.29 10.75 29.34
CA ARG A 468 -2.46 9.95 28.13
C ARG A 468 -3.62 10.45 27.29
N ILE A 469 -3.57 10.19 25.99
CA ILE A 469 -4.64 10.50 25.06
C ILE A 469 -5.67 9.37 25.11
N TYR A 470 -6.95 9.73 25.23
CA TYR A 470 -8.05 8.77 25.12
C TYR A 470 -8.15 8.22 23.69
N ASP A 471 -8.41 6.92 23.56
CA ASP A 471 -8.73 6.29 22.27
C ASP A 471 -10.03 6.83 21.69
N HIS A 472 -11.00 7.07 22.54
CA HIS A 472 -12.28 7.68 22.18
C HIS A 472 -12.96 8.31 23.38
N LEU A 473 -13.98 9.14 23.09
CA LEU A 473 -14.95 9.59 24.09
C LEU A 473 -16.28 8.90 23.85
N ASN A 474 -16.95 8.55 24.95
CA ASN A 474 -18.32 8.06 24.95
C ASN A 474 -19.33 9.22 24.82
N ALA A 475 -20.61 8.89 24.63
CA ALA A 475 -21.68 9.87 24.48
C ALA A 475 -21.85 10.78 25.70
N ASP A 476 -21.54 10.27 26.92
CA ASP A 476 -21.57 11.03 28.16
C ASP A 476 -20.30 11.87 28.38
N GLY A 477 -19.33 11.80 27.48
CA GLY A 477 -18.06 12.52 27.55
C GLY A 477 -16.96 11.82 28.35
N SER A 478 -17.21 10.63 28.88
CA SER A 478 -16.15 9.81 29.51
C SER A 478 -15.16 9.30 28.47
N GLY A 479 -13.87 9.28 28.80
CA GLY A 479 -12.80 8.83 27.92
C GLY A 479 -12.40 7.38 28.16
N ASP A 480 -11.95 6.69 27.12
CA ASP A 480 -11.39 5.34 27.17
C ASP A 480 -9.85 5.38 27.07
N LEU A 481 -9.16 4.74 27.99
CA LEU A 481 -7.70 4.70 28.08
C LEU A 481 -7.07 3.42 27.51
N GLN A 482 -7.82 2.59 26.79
CA GLN A 482 -7.22 1.46 26.10
C GLN A 482 -6.09 1.95 25.19
N LEU A 483 -4.92 1.33 25.30
CA LEU A 483 -3.79 1.69 24.45
C LEU A 483 -3.94 1.01 23.09
N ARG A 484 -4.30 1.81 22.10
CA ARG A 484 -4.51 1.44 20.69
C ARG A 484 -3.69 2.35 19.78
N PRO A 485 -3.42 1.98 18.53
CA PRO A 485 -2.59 2.79 17.63
C PRO A 485 -3.26 4.09 17.16
N ASN A 486 -4.52 4.32 17.50
CA ASN A 486 -5.33 5.39 16.93
C ASN A 486 -4.87 6.80 17.33
N THR A 487 -4.26 6.95 18.51
CA THR A 487 -3.82 8.26 19.04
C THR A 487 -2.76 8.93 18.18
N ILE A 488 -1.88 8.15 17.52
CA ILE A 488 -0.83 8.71 16.66
C ILE A 488 -1.35 9.44 15.42
N TYR A 489 -2.61 9.22 15.03
CA TYR A 489 -3.24 9.97 13.93
C TYR A 489 -3.58 11.40 14.33
N ALA A 490 -3.79 11.68 15.61
CA ALA A 490 -4.30 12.95 16.11
C ALA A 490 -3.22 13.96 16.55
N HIS A 491 -1.93 13.70 16.27
CA HIS A 491 -0.85 14.59 16.69
C HIS A 491 -0.98 16.03 16.17
N GLU A 492 -1.64 16.25 15.03
CA GLU A 492 -1.88 17.60 14.46
C GLU A 492 -2.89 18.41 15.31
N LEU A 493 -3.69 17.74 16.11
CA LEU A 493 -4.67 18.36 17.02
C LEU A 493 -4.07 18.75 18.38
N LEU A 494 -2.86 18.29 18.68
CA LEU A 494 -2.16 18.57 19.93
C LEU A 494 -1.20 19.75 19.78
N SER A 495 -1.10 20.56 20.83
CA SER A 495 -0.11 21.65 20.92
C SER A 495 1.14 21.23 21.70
N ASP A 496 1.00 20.36 22.71
CA ASP A 496 2.11 19.92 23.56
C ASP A 496 3.01 18.89 22.85
N MET A 497 4.22 19.33 22.52
CA MET A 497 5.24 18.49 21.89
C MET A 497 5.69 17.33 22.80
N SER A 498 5.70 17.53 24.11
CA SER A 498 6.10 16.46 25.06
C SER A 498 5.07 15.35 25.08
N LEU A 499 3.80 15.69 24.98
CA LEU A 499 2.69 14.73 24.86
C LEU A 499 2.79 13.92 23.56
N LYS A 500 3.01 14.60 22.43
CA LYS A 500 3.21 13.92 21.13
C LYS A 500 4.36 12.93 21.15
N MET A 501 5.51 13.34 21.69
CA MET A 501 6.68 12.47 21.81
C MET A 501 6.41 11.27 22.74
N SER A 502 5.72 11.52 23.88
CA SER A 502 5.35 10.47 24.84
C SER A 502 4.40 9.46 24.21
N ASP A 503 3.39 9.93 23.49
CA ASP A 503 2.43 9.06 22.79
C ASP A 503 3.13 8.22 21.71
N ALA A 504 3.96 8.84 20.86
CA ALA A 504 4.71 8.14 19.81
C ALA A 504 5.61 7.03 20.39
N ARG A 505 6.33 7.32 21.50
CA ARG A 505 7.17 6.35 22.17
C ARG A 505 6.34 5.23 22.83
N THR A 506 5.25 5.58 23.52
CA THR A 506 4.36 4.61 24.17
C THR A 506 3.75 3.65 23.15
N VAL A 507 3.21 4.17 22.05
CA VAL A 507 2.69 3.33 20.96
C VAL A 507 3.79 2.43 20.40
N TRP A 508 5.00 2.96 20.19
CA TRP A 508 6.10 2.15 19.65
C TRP A 508 6.50 1.02 20.60
N GLU A 509 6.76 1.31 21.87
CA GLU A 509 7.27 0.32 22.85
C GLU A 509 6.22 -0.73 23.26
N HIS A 510 4.93 -0.42 23.14
CA HIS A 510 3.84 -1.29 23.57
C HIS A 510 3.12 -2.00 22.42
N LEU A 511 2.98 -1.35 21.27
CA LEU A 511 2.17 -1.87 20.17
C LEU A 511 2.97 -2.29 18.93
N VAL A 512 4.19 -1.73 18.74
CA VAL A 512 4.96 -2.03 17.53
C VAL A 512 5.89 -3.21 17.77
N TYR A 513 5.52 -4.35 17.24
CA TYR A 513 6.35 -5.56 17.20
C TYR A 513 7.25 -5.58 15.95
N PRO A 514 8.27 -6.45 15.89
CA PRO A 514 9.10 -6.58 14.68
C PRO A 514 8.33 -6.87 13.39
N TRP A 515 7.09 -7.36 13.48
CA TRP A 515 6.21 -7.74 12.37
C TRP A 515 5.02 -6.80 12.15
N GLY A 516 4.91 -5.72 12.92
CA GLY A 516 3.91 -4.68 12.70
C GLY A 516 3.22 -4.18 13.97
N VAL A 517 2.19 -3.36 13.78
CA VAL A 517 1.49 -2.64 14.85
C VAL A 517 0.28 -3.42 15.34
N SER A 518 0.25 -3.74 16.63
CA SER A 518 -0.88 -4.36 17.32
C SER A 518 -2.05 -3.38 17.49
N SER A 519 -3.26 -3.88 17.36
CA SER A 519 -4.49 -3.10 17.54
C SER A 519 -4.87 -2.83 19.00
N LEU A 520 -4.20 -3.48 19.96
CA LEU A 520 -4.41 -3.32 21.40
C LEU A 520 -3.14 -3.70 22.16
N ASP A 521 -2.87 -3.04 23.27
CA ASP A 521 -1.77 -3.40 24.18
C ASP A 521 -1.97 -4.81 24.77
N GLN A 522 -0.89 -5.59 24.77
CA GLN A 522 -0.89 -6.95 25.33
C GLN A 522 -1.19 -7.01 26.83
N MET A 523 -1.15 -5.90 27.53
CA MET A 523 -1.49 -5.83 28.95
C MET A 523 -2.98 -5.60 29.19
N ASP A 524 -3.76 -5.29 28.16
CA ASP A 524 -5.22 -5.13 28.25
C ASP A 524 -5.91 -6.49 28.45
N ASP A 525 -6.98 -6.52 29.25
CA ASP A 525 -7.74 -7.73 29.53
C ASP A 525 -8.49 -8.28 28.31
N GLN A 526 -8.75 -7.46 27.29
CA GLN A 526 -9.39 -7.86 26.04
C GLN A 526 -8.39 -8.30 24.96
N PHE A 527 -7.09 -8.30 25.27
CA PHE A 527 -6.07 -8.67 24.29
C PHE A 527 -6.11 -10.14 23.89
N HIS A 528 -6.06 -10.38 22.58
CA HIS A 528 -6.06 -11.70 21.96
C HIS A 528 -4.87 -11.81 21.00
N PRO A 529 -3.83 -12.59 21.32
CA PRO A 529 -2.57 -12.58 20.57
C PRO A 529 -2.62 -13.26 19.19
N TYR A 530 -3.61 -14.13 18.95
CA TYR A 530 -3.69 -14.94 17.74
C TYR A 530 -4.99 -14.69 16.99
N HIS A 531 -4.91 -14.19 15.80
CA HIS A 531 -6.05 -14.15 14.90
C HIS A 531 -6.40 -15.58 14.41
N GLU A 532 -7.65 -15.84 14.09
CA GLU A 532 -8.10 -17.14 13.57
C GLU A 532 -7.71 -18.35 14.43
N GLN A 533 -7.94 -18.27 15.74
CA GLN A 533 -7.72 -19.35 16.67
C GLN A 533 -9.06 -19.92 17.20
N TRP A 534 -9.88 -20.43 16.29
CA TRP A 534 -11.27 -20.81 16.47
C TRP A 534 -11.57 -21.76 17.65
N HIS A 535 -10.61 -22.59 18.05
CA HIS A 535 -10.79 -23.46 19.21
C HIS A 535 -10.72 -22.73 20.54
N ARG A 536 -10.35 -21.44 20.54
CA ARG A 536 -10.26 -20.60 21.73
C ARG A 536 -11.30 -19.49 21.74
N TYR A 537 -11.49 -18.80 20.64
CA TYR A 537 -12.38 -17.65 20.49
C TYR A 537 -12.71 -17.38 19.03
N HIS A 538 -13.74 -16.60 18.78
CA HIS A 538 -14.07 -16.16 17.43
C HIS A 538 -12.99 -15.19 16.89
N LYS A 539 -12.68 -15.27 15.60
CA LYS A 539 -11.66 -14.41 14.96
C LYS A 539 -11.93 -12.91 15.19
N ASP A 540 -13.20 -12.50 15.17
CA ASP A 540 -13.59 -11.10 15.32
C ASP A 540 -13.31 -10.53 16.73
N ASP A 541 -13.17 -11.40 17.76
CA ASP A 541 -12.74 -10.96 19.10
C ASP A 541 -11.27 -10.52 19.09
N ALA A 542 -10.43 -11.18 18.31
CA ALA A 542 -9.02 -10.83 18.15
C ALA A 542 -8.80 -9.72 17.12
N TYR A 543 -9.68 -9.60 16.12
CA TYR A 543 -9.47 -8.84 14.91
C TYR A 543 -9.02 -7.39 15.17
N HIS A 544 -9.65 -6.70 16.14
CA HIS A 544 -9.25 -5.36 16.58
C HIS A 544 -8.80 -5.31 18.06
N ASN A 545 -8.52 -6.49 18.68
CA ASN A 545 -8.05 -6.58 20.06
C ASN A 545 -6.78 -7.43 20.18
N GLY A 546 -5.73 -7.04 19.47
CA GLY A 546 -4.42 -7.68 19.53
C GLY A 546 -3.83 -8.03 18.18
N THR A 547 -4.65 -8.39 17.19
CA THR A 547 -4.19 -8.64 15.83
C THR A 547 -3.35 -7.47 15.30
N ILE A 548 -2.24 -7.80 14.68
CA ILE A 548 -1.38 -6.84 13.96
C ILE A 548 -2.12 -6.37 12.70
N TRP A 549 -2.12 -5.05 12.48
CA TRP A 549 -2.64 -4.42 11.28
C TRP A 549 -1.54 -3.64 10.58
N LEU A 550 -1.07 -4.16 9.43
CA LEU A 550 0.14 -3.67 8.79
C LEU A 550 0.01 -2.25 8.24
N TRP A 551 -1.20 -1.80 7.91
CA TRP A 551 -1.39 -0.44 7.42
C TRP A 551 -1.02 0.65 8.46
N ASN A 552 -1.12 0.35 9.76
CA ASN A 552 -0.70 1.27 10.82
C ASN A 552 0.83 1.45 10.89
N ASN A 553 1.60 0.57 10.23
CA ASN A 553 3.06 0.62 10.25
C ASN A 553 3.58 1.94 9.69
N GLY A 554 2.96 2.45 8.58
CA GLY A 554 3.36 3.69 7.96
C GLY A 554 3.26 4.87 8.91
N GLN A 555 2.13 5.01 9.60
CA GLN A 555 1.91 6.10 10.55
C GLN A 555 2.83 5.99 11.78
N ALA A 556 3.04 4.79 12.31
CA ALA A 556 3.95 4.58 13.44
C ALA A 556 5.40 4.95 13.08
N MET A 557 5.87 4.54 11.92
CA MET A 557 7.20 4.94 11.41
C MET A 557 7.29 6.45 11.18
N GLN A 558 6.27 7.06 10.56
CA GLN A 558 6.19 8.49 10.31
C GLN A 558 6.44 9.28 11.60
N ARG A 559 5.74 8.95 12.71
CA ARG A 559 5.86 9.69 13.96
C ARG A 559 7.30 9.65 14.51
N LEU A 560 7.99 8.53 14.43
CA LEU A 560 9.40 8.48 14.82
C LEU A 560 10.31 9.27 13.89
N ILE A 561 10.09 9.21 12.58
CA ILE A 561 10.87 9.95 11.59
C ILE A 561 10.73 11.47 11.80
N GLU A 562 9.54 11.95 12.13
CA GLU A 562 9.29 13.38 12.43
C GLU A 562 10.13 13.88 13.62
N TYR A 563 10.51 13.00 14.55
CA TYR A 563 11.39 13.31 15.68
C TYR A 563 12.87 12.97 15.41
N GLY A 564 13.24 12.69 14.15
CA GLY A 564 14.60 12.36 13.76
C GLY A 564 15.05 10.97 14.18
N GLN A 565 14.11 10.06 14.45
CA GLN A 565 14.36 8.66 14.86
C GLN A 565 14.19 7.67 13.71
N GLN A 566 14.62 8.07 12.51
CA GLN A 566 14.49 7.28 11.29
C GLN A 566 15.16 5.90 11.38
N ASP A 567 16.25 5.75 12.12
CA ASP A 567 16.94 4.46 12.24
C ASP A 567 16.12 3.45 13.06
N ILE A 568 15.38 3.91 14.07
CA ILE A 568 14.43 3.07 14.81
C ILE A 568 13.30 2.64 13.88
N ALA A 569 12.70 3.58 13.16
CA ALA A 569 11.63 3.32 12.21
C ALA A 569 12.06 2.38 11.08
N TYR A 570 13.28 2.54 10.57
CA TYR A 570 13.81 1.74 9.47
C TYR A 570 13.97 0.26 9.83
N ARG A 571 14.10 -0.09 11.10
CA ARG A 571 14.10 -1.50 11.54
C ARG A 571 12.79 -2.20 11.17
N LEU A 572 11.65 -1.53 11.39
CA LEU A 572 10.33 -2.05 10.98
C LEU A 572 10.22 -2.10 9.46
N PHE A 573 10.68 -1.05 8.78
CA PHE A 573 10.67 -0.98 7.33
C PHE A 573 11.43 -2.15 6.67
N LYS A 574 12.64 -2.46 7.16
CA LYS A 574 13.41 -3.64 6.70
C LYS A 574 12.69 -4.96 6.94
N ASN A 575 12.00 -5.09 8.07
CA ASN A 575 11.23 -6.28 8.38
C ASN A 575 10.03 -6.46 7.43
N MET A 576 9.40 -5.37 6.99
CA MET A 576 8.33 -5.44 5.98
C MET A 576 8.88 -5.82 4.60
N ASN A 577 10.01 -5.26 4.19
CA ASN A 577 10.70 -5.71 2.97
C ASN A 577 11.02 -7.22 3.03
N ARG A 578 11.51 -7.70 4.18
CA ARG A 578 11.75 -9.13 4.40
C ARG A 578 10.45 -9.93 4.28
N GLN A 579 9.35 -9.47 4.85
CA GLN A 579 8.05 -10.16 4.72
C GLN A 579 7.65 -10.29 3.24
N ALA A 580 7.73 -9.22 2.47
CA ALA A 580 7.38 -9.24 1.05
C ALA A 580 8.30 -10.15 0.23
N LEU A 581 9.60 -10.13 0.49
CA LEU A 581 10.59 -10.86 -0.32
C LEU A 581 10.79 -12.32 0.13
N GLU A 582 10.66 -12.64 1.43
CA GLU A 582 11.08 -13.92 1.99
C GLU A 582 9.99 -14.71 2.72
N GLU A 583 9.06 -14.03 3.42
CA GLU A 583 8.17 -14.69 4.39
C GLU A 583 6.69 -14.72 3.95
N GLY A 584 6.26 -13.74 3.16
CA GLY A 584 4.87 -13.51 2.82
C GLY A 584 4.44 -14.07 1.48
N ALA A 585 3.31 -13.58 0.99
CA ALA A 585 3.02 -13.63 -0.43
C ALA A 585 4.17 -13.01 -1.20
N VAL A 586 4.49 -13.56 -2.35
CA VAL A 586 5.64 -13.05 -3.11
C VAL A 586 5.38 -11.60 -3.52
N GLY A 587 6.21 -10.71 -2.99
CA GLY A 587 6.20 -9.30 -3.32
C GLY A 587 5.17 -8.44 -2.58
N GLY A 588 4.38 -8.99 -1.64
CA GLY A 588 3.30 -8.24 -1.01
C GLY A 588 3.24 -8.34 0.51
N LEU A 589 2.46 -7.43 1.11
CA LEU A 589 2.18 -7.39 2.54
C LEU A 589 0.76 -7.83 2.82
N SER A 590 0.57 -8.64 3.87
CA SER A 590 -0.75 -9.11 4.29
C SER A 590 -1.56 -8.01 4.98
N GLU A 591 -2.86 -8.26 5.15
CA GLU A 591 -3.74 -7.44 5.95
C GLU A 591 -3.31 -7.43 7.41
N ASN A 592 -3.19 -8.65 7.94
CA ASN A 592 -3.00 -8.92 9.36
C ASN A 592 -1.86 -9.91 9.62
N ALA A 593 -1.49 -9.97 10.91
CA ALA A 593 -0.68 -11.04 11.47
C ALA A 593 -1.04 -11.28 12.94
N ASP A 594 -0.67 -12.46 13.47
CA ASP A 594 -0.73 -12.71 14.91
C ASP A 594 0.17 -11.71 15.64
N ALA A 595 -0.22 -11.30 16.85
CA ALA A 595 0.63 -10.42 17.69
C ALA A 595 1.85 -11.15 18.22
N TRP A 596 1.73 -12.45 18.49
CA TRP A 596 2.82 -13.28 19.02
C TRP A 596 3.13 -14.46 18.10
N PRO A 597 4.41 -14.87 17.98
CA PRO A 597 4.75 -16.14 17.35
C PRO A 597 4.06 -17.30 18.07
N ARG A 598 3.56 -18.26 17.30
CA ARG A 598 3.03 -19.50 17.85
C ARG A 598 4.16 -20.41 18.33
N PRO A 599 3.88 -21.37 19.24
CA PRO A 599 4.91 -22.28 19.72
C PRO A 599 5.72 -22.94 18.59
N GLY A 600 7.05 -22.83 18.66
CA GLY A 600 7.96 -23.34 17.64
C GLY A 600 8.18 -22.45 16.41
N GLN A 601 7.53 -21.30 16.32
CA GLN A 601 7.74 -20.32 15.26
C GLN A 601 8.69 -19.20 15.71
N THR A 602 9.51 -18.73 14.78
CA THR A 602 10.40 -17.55 14.97
C THR A 602 9.79 -16.27 14.42
N TRP A 603 8.76 -16.40 13.56
CA TRP A 603 7.98 -15.30 12.98
C TRP A 603 6.50 -15.56 13.19
N VAL A 604 5.67 -14.55 13.11
CA VAL A 604 4.23 -14.69 13.32
C VAL A 604 3.52 -15.28 12.12
N ARG A 605 2.40 -15.94 12.37
CA ARG A 605 1.47 -16.33 11.31
C ARG A 605 0.81 -15.07 10.74
N ARG A 606 0.83 -14.95 9.43
CA ARG A 606 0.01 -13.97 8.70
C ARG A 606 -1.44 -14.44 8.67
N SER A 607 -2.35 -13.50 8.64
CA SER A 607 -3.79 -13.75 8.61
C SER A 607 -4.51 -12.64 7.83
N GLY A 608 -5.81 -12.74 7.69
CA GLY A 608 -6.54 -11.88 6.78
C GLY A 608 -6.15 -12.16 5.32
N THR A 609 -6.33 -11.20 4.44
CA THR A 609 -5.88 -11.32 3.04
C THR A 609 -4.36 -11.40 2.97
N PHE A 610 -3.84 -12.21 2.06
CA PHE A 610 -2.39 -12.39 1.91
C PHE A 610 -1.70 -11.21 1.24
N LEU A 611 -2.44 -10.43 0.45
CA LEU A 611 -2.01 -9.20 -0.21
C LEU A 611 -3.06 -8.13 0.04
N GLN A 612 -2.69 -7.05 0.74
CA GLN A 612 -3.60 -5.98 1.11
C GLN A 612 -3.11 -4.62 0.61
N ALA A 613 -3.99 -3.88 -0.04
CA ALA A 613 -3.69 -2.61 -0.69
C ALA A 613 -3.12 -1.57 0.28
N TRP A 614 -3.78 -1.31 1.40
CA TRP A 614 -3.34 -0.29 2.36
C TRP A 614 -2.02 -0.62 3.05
N SER A 615 -1.70 -1.92 3.23
CA SER A 615 -0.41 -2.33 3.80
C SER A 615 0.75 -1.99 2.85
N ASN A 616 0.59 -2.31 1.56
CA ASN A 616 1.54 -1.94 0.52
C ASN A 616 1.63 -0.41 0.37
N ALA A 617 0.49 0.27 0.37
CA ALA A 617 0.41 1.72 0.20
C ALA A 617 1.16 2.49 1.29
N GLU A 618 0.93 2.15 2.55
CA GLU A 618 1.55 2.84 3.68
C GLU A 618 3.07 2.60 3.73
N HIS A 619 3.53 1.48 3.23
CA HIS A 619 4.95 1.20 3.09
C HIS A 619 5.63 2.10 2.04
N ILE A 620 5.01 2.28 0.86
CA ILE A 620 5.49 3.20 -0.17
C ILE A 620 5.38 4.65 0.31
N ARG A 621 4.24 5.04 0.89
CA ARG A 621 3.99 6.41 1.36
C ARG A 621 5.03 6.86 2.38
N VAL A 622 5.30 6.05 3.40
CA VAL A 622 6.25 6.42 4.45
C VAL A 622 7.68 6.52 3.89
N TRP A 623 8.03 5.68 2.92
CA TRP A 623 9.31 5.80 2.25
C TRP A 623 9.44 7.12 1.49
N ASP A 624 8.54 7.40 0.56
CA ASP A 624 8.65 8.58 -0.29
C ASP A 624 8.47 9.89 0.46
N GLN A 625 7.47 9.96 1.34
CA GLN A 625 7.11 11.22 1.98
C GLN A 625 7.91 11.52 3.26
N TYR A 626 8.47 10.50 3.92
CA TYR A 626 9.11 10.69 5.22
C TYR A 626 10.58 10.26 5.24
N PHE A 627 10.96 9.06 4.73
CA PHE A 627 12.39 8.73 4.61
C PHE A 627 13.07 9.54 3.52
N LEU A 628 12.57 9.49 2.29
CA LEU A 628 13.04 10.34 1.19
C LEU A 628 12.66 11.80 1.40
N GLY A 629 11.54 12.04 2.05
CA GLY A 629 11.10 13.34 2.51
C GLY A 629 10.57 14.28 1.42
N ILE A 630 10.04 13.73 0.34
CA ILE A 630 9.48 14.50 -0.79
C ILE A 630 7.98 14.62 -0.65
N ARG A 631 7.49 15.85 -0.47
CA ARG A 631 6.06 16.16 -0.36
C ARG A 631 5.71 17.34 -1.27
N PRO A 632 5.10 17.08 -2.45
CA PRO A 632 4.71 18.13 -3.38
C PRO A 632 3.46 18.89 -2.93
N ASN A 633 3.34 20.13 -3.39
CA ASN A 633 2.11 20.92 -3.39
C ASN A 633 2.06 21.73 -4.68
N MET A 634 1.63 21.09 -5.76
CA MET A 634 1.60 21.70 -7.10
C MET A 634 0.52 22.77 -7.24
N LEU A 635 -0.48 22.81 -6.35
CA LEU A 635 -1.40 23.95 -6.25
C LEU A 635 -0.64 25.26 -5.95
N LYS A 636 0.39 25.17 -5.10
CA LYS A 636 1.26 26.29 -4.70
C LYS A 636 2.57 26.33 -5.50
N LYS A 637 2.81 25.35 -6.39
CA LYS A 637 4.08 25.09 -7.09
C LYS A 637 5.25 24.97 -6.11
N GLU A 638 5.03 24.24 -5.02
CA GLU A 638 6.00 24.02 -3.95
C GLU A 638 6.31 22.53 -3.81
N ILE A 639 7.57 22.21 -3.49
CA ILE A 639 8.01 20.85 -3.15
C ILE A 639 8.77 20.93 -1.84
N THR A 640 8.25 20.31 -0.79
CA THR A 640 8.98 20.14 0.47
C THR A 640 10.02 19.03 0.30
N VAL A 641 11.24 19.32 0.71
CA VAL A 641 12.39 18.41 0.69
C VAL A 641 12.97 18.34 2.10
N ASN A 642 12.67 17.24 2.80
CA ASN A 642 13.07 16.99 4.19
C ASN A 642 13.53 15.54 4.34
N PRO A 643 14.71 15.16 3.80
CA PRO A 643 15.17 13.77 3.82
C PRO A 643 15.56 13.33 5.23
N LYS A 644 15.12 12.13 5.61
CA LYS A 644 15.45 11.41 6.85
C LYS A 644 15.90 9.99 6.51
N LEU A 645 16.91 9.90 5.63
CA LEU A 645 17.43 8.62 5.18
C LEU A 645 18.10 7.87 6.31
N PRO A 646 17.98 6.52 6.33
CA PRO A 646 18.63 5.67 7.33
C PRO A 646 20.17 5.84 7.33
N SER A 647 20.78 5.72 8.50
CA SER A 647 22.22 5.93 8.67
C SER A 647 23.09 4.89 7.99
N ASP A 648 22.57 3.69 7.71
CA ASP A 648 23.26 2.59 7.02
C ASP A 648 23.21 2.72 5.48
N LEU A 649 22.39 3.62 4.94
CA LEU A 649 22.33 3.90 3.51
C LEU A 649 23.43 4.87 3.10
N ASN A 650 24.23 4.52 2.07
CA ASN A 650 25.33 5.35 1.60
C ASN A 650 25.09 5.98 0.23
N ARG A 651 24.22 5.37 -0.58
CA ARG A 651 23.86 5.86 -1.92
C ARG A 651 22.40 5.58 -2.20
N LEU A 652 21.75 6.51 -2.87
CA LEU A 652 20.37 6.35 -3.37
C LEU A 652 20.20 7.18 -4.63
N GLN A 653 19.59 6.59 -5.63
CA GLN A 653 19.00 7.28 -6.78
C GLN A 653 17.52 6.93 -6.81
N GLN A 654 16.67 7.93 -6.85
CA GLN A 654 15.22 7.72 -6.94
C GLN A 654 14.55 8.81 -7.75
N SER A 655 13.55 8.43 -8.53
CA SER A 655 12.64 9.31 -9.22
C SER A 655 11.30 9.37 -8.49
N VAL A 656 10.72 10.56 -8.36
CA VAL A 656 9.37 10.78 -7.84
C VAL A 656 8.56 11.55 -8.87
N CYS A 657 7.42 11.01 -9.29
CA CYS A 657 6.50 11.67 -10.21
C CYS A 657 5.78 12.83 -9.54
N ILE A 658 5.80 14.02 -10.14
CA ILE A 658 5.13 15.23 -9.65
C ILE A 658 4.64 16.04 -10.85
N GLY A 659 3.35 16.34 -10.88
CA GLY A 659 2.77 17.10 -12.00
C GLY A 659 2.98 16.40 -13.34
N ASP A 660 3.56 17.12 -14.27
CA ASP A 660 3.89 16.62 -15.63
C ASP A 660 5.35 16.18 -15.77
N GLY A 661 6.10 16.06 -14.67
CA GLY A 661 7.51 15.69 -14.66
C GLY A 661 7.91 14.84 -13.47
N ASN A 662 9.23 14.78 -13.25
CA ASN A 662 9.82 14.03 -12.16
C ASN A 662 10.76 14.93 -11.34
N LEU A 663 10.86 14.58 -10.05
CA LEU A 663 11.97 15.01 -9.21
C LEU A 663 12.94 13.83 -9.07
N ASN A 664 14.10 13.94 -9.72
CA ASN A 664 15.16 12.94 -9.61
C ASN A 664 16.06 13.30 -8.42
N CYS A 665 16.14 12.41 -7.45
CA CYS A 665 16.96 12.55 -6.24
C CYS A 665 18.18 11.64 -6.33
N ASN A 666 19.37 12.18 -6.11
CA ASN A 666 20.62 11.42 -5.94
C ASN A 666 21.21 11.79 -4.58
N PHE A 667 21.38 10.79 -3.73
CA PHE A 667 22.02 10.90 -2.43
C PHE A 667 23.34 10.16 -2.41
N SER A 668 24.36 10.76 -1.78
CA SER A 668 25.64 10.13 -1.51
C SER A 668 26.17 10.56 -0.15
N LYS A 669 26.55 9.56 0.65
CA LYS A 669 27.33 9.77 1.88
C LYS A 669 28.80 9.97 1.52
N LEU A 670 29.39 11.03 2.00
CA LEU A 670 30.77 11.40 1.74
C LEU A 670 31.63 11.12 2.99
N ALA A 671 32.94 11.16 2.84
CA ALA A 671 33.87 10.99 3.97
C ALA A 671 33.62 12.04 5.09
N ASP A 672 33.26 13.26 4.71
CA ASP A 672 33.07 14.40 5.64
C ASP A 672 31.65 15.00 5.50
N GLY A 673 30.61 14.20 5.23
CA GLY A 673 29.27 14.74 5.13
C GLY A 673 28.33 14.00 4.18
N LYS A 674 27.32 14.69 3.69
CA LYS A 674 26.29 14.17 2.79
C LYS A 674 26.10 15.10 1.61
N GLN A 675 25.77 14.55 0.46
CA GLN A 675 25.36 15.29 -0.72
C GLN A 675 24.03 14.80 -1.25
N TYR A 676 23.17 15.73 -1.59
CA TYR A 676 21.91 15.51 -2.28
C TYR A 676 21.89 16.34 -3.56
N VAL A 677 21.44 15.73 -4.64
CA VAL A 677 21.23 16.40 -5.93
C VAL A 677 19.80 16.15 -6.36
N TYR A 678 19.03 17.19 -6.49
CA TYR A 678 17.63 17.14 -6.94
C TYR A 678 17.55 17.78 -8.33
N THR A 679 17.02 17.06 -9.31
CA THR A 679 16.81 17.57 -10.67
C THR A 679 15.31 17.60 -10.96
N TRP A 680 14.78 18.77 -11.25
CA TRP A 680 13.38 18.98 -11.61
C TRP A 680 13.22 18.91 -13.13
N THR A 681 12.31 18.05 -13.63
CA THR A 681 12.09 17.87 -15.07
C THR A 681 10.71 18.33 -15.55
N GLY A 682 9.83 18.73 -14.62
CA GLY A 682 8.49 19.20 -14.99
C GLY A 682 8.48 20.57 -15.64
N SER A 683 7.35 20.93 -16.25
CA SER A 683 7.16 22.21 -16.88
C SER A 683 7.01 23.34 -15.84
N GLY A 684 7.69 24.46 -16.11
CA GLY A 684 7.64 25.64 -15.26
C GLY A 684 8.47 25.54 -13.99
N ASP A 685 8.60 26.70 -13.35
CA ASP A 685 9.40 26.84 -12.12
C ASP A 685 8.65 26.31 -10.91
N VAL A 686 9.39 25.73 -9.98
CA VAL A 686 8.88 25.30 -8.68
C VAL A 686 9.73 25.89 -7.56
N LYS A 687 9.14 26.00 -6.38
CA LYS A 687 9.84 26.44 -5.19
C LYS A 687 10.11 25.24 -4.29
N PHE A 688 11.38 24.97 -4.01
CA PHE A 688 11.76 23.97 -3.02
C PHE A 688 11.78 24.59 -1.63
N LEU A 689 11.12 23.91 -0.71
CA LEU A 689 11.12 24.20 0.72
C LEU A 689 12.10 23.19 1.38
N LEU A 690 13.36 23.62 1.50
CA LEU A 690 14.45 22.79 2.00
C LEU A 690 14.47 22.81 3.53
N ASP A 691 14.32 21.63 4.14
CA ASP A 691 14.36 21.41 5.58
C ASP A 691 15.33 20.26 5.90
N PHE A 692 16.58 20.59 6.14
CA PHE A 692 17.66 19.63 6.35
C PHE A 692 18.12 19.64 7.80
N GLU A 693 18.04 18.49 8.46
CA GLU A 693 18.63 18.22 9.79
C GLU A 693 18.67 19.45 10.73
N ASN A 694 19.89 19.86 11.13
CA ASN A 694 20.15 20.93 12.10
C ASN A 694 20.32 22.33 11.45
N PHE A 695 19.93 22.50 10.20
CA PHE A 695 20.10 23.77 9.48
C PHE A 695 18.81 24.56 9.40
N SER A 696 18.94 25.87 9.29
CA SER A 696 17.79 26.76 9.05
C SER A 696 17.10 26.38 7.74
N ASN A 697 15.76 26.46 7.72
CA ASN A 697 15.00 26.23 6.50
C ASN A 697 15.37 27.24 5.41
N LEU A 698 15.43 26.78 4.16
CA LEU A 698 15.74 27.61 3.01
C LEU A 698 14.74 27.34 1.88
N ASN A 699 14.23 28.42 1.30
CA ASN A 699 13.40 28.35 0.10
C ASN A 699 14.22 28.78 -1.12
N VAL A 700 14.18 27.95 -2.18
CA VAL A 700 14.85 28.24 -3.45
C VAL A 700 13.93 28.05 -4.63
N ASN A 701 13.97 28.94 -5.61
CA ASN A 701 13.27 28.74 -6.87
C ASN A 701 14.12 27.89 -7.81
N VAL A 702 13.52 26.90 -8.42
CA VAL A 702 14.17 25.95 -9.32
C VAL A 702 13.45 26.01 -10.66
N PRO A 703 14.11 26.47 -11.72
CA PRO A 703 13.48 26.52 -13.04
C PRO A 703 13.25 25.13 -13.62
N SER A 704 12.38 25.03 -14.62
CA SER A 704 12.22 23.83 -15.41
C SER A 704 13.56 23.34 -15.96
N GLY A 705 13.85 22.04 -15.82
CA GLY A 705 15.16 21.44 -16.14
C GLY A 705 16.28 21.79 -15.17
N GLY A 706 15.99 22.55 -14.12
CA GLY A 706 16.97 23.01 -13.14
C GLY A 706 17.37 21.97 -12.11
N LYS A 707 18.44 22.25 -11.39
CA LYS A 707 19.05 21.35 -10.42
C LYS A 707 19.41 22.08 -9.12
N VAL A 708 19.16 21.42 -7.99
CA VAL A 708 19.60 21.86 -6.66
C VAL A 708 20.63 20.88 -6.13
N VAL A 709 21.77 21.37 -5.71
CA VAL A 709 22.81 20.59 -5.02
C VAL A 709 22.87 21.07 -3.57
N VAL A 710 22.66 20.15 -2.64
CA VAL A 710 22.82 20.38 -1.20
C VAL A 710 23.99 19.55 -0.71
N ALA A 711 25.04 20.21 -0.24
CA ALA A 711 26.20 19.55 0.39
C ALA A 711 26.26 20.00 1.86
N LEU A 712 26.28 19.07 2.79
CA LEU A 712 26.25 19.37 4.21
C LEU A 712 27.16 18.45 5.03
N ASN A 713 27.65 18.99 6.14
CA ASN A 713 28.30 18.26 7.22
C ASN A 713 27.78 18.78 8.56
N GLU A 714 28.36 18.40 9.69
CA GLU A 714 27.88 18.82 11.02
C GLU A 714 27.82 20.35 11.25
N THR A 715 28.59 21.14 10.51
CA THR A 715 28.79 22.58 10.76
C THR A 715 28.39 23.49 9.62
N GLU A 716 28.31 22.99 8.41
CA GLU A 716 28.03 23.77 7.21
C GLU A 716 27.06 23.05 6.27
N MET A 717 26.13 23.80 5.71
CA MET A 717 25.30 23.39 4.58
C MET A 717 25.45 24.43 3.44
N HIS A 718 25.71 23.91 2.26
CA HIS A 718 25.79 24.71 1.03
C HIS A 718 24.68 24.29 0.08
N VAL A 719 23.95 25.25 -0.43
CA VAL A 719 22.90 25.06 -1.42
C VAL A 719 23.25 25.82 -2.69
N MET A 720 23.34 25.12 -3.80
CA MET A 720 23.58 25.66 -5.13
C MET A 720 22.42 25.33 -6.05
N VAL A 721 21.95 26.32 -6.79
CA VAL A 721 20.89 26.15 -7.79
C VAL A 721 21.49 26.40 -9.16
N PHE A 722 21.11 25.55 -10.11
CA PHE A 722 21.51 25.65 -11.51
C PHE A 722 20.26 25.64 -12.39
N ASP A 723 20.31 26.39 -13.49
CA ASP A 723 19.31 26.33 -14.54
C ASP A 723 19.50 25.09 -15.47
N ALA A 724 18.66 24.98 -16.49
CA ALA A 724 18.75 23.90 -17.47
C ALA A 724 20.07 23.90 -18.29
N ASP A 725 20.67 25.06 -18.47
CA ASP A 725 21.95 25.26 -19.18
C ASP A 725 23.16 25.08 -18.26
N ALA A 726 22.93 24.60 -17.04
CA ALA A 726 23.94 24.41 -15.98
C ALA A 726 24.59 25.74 -15.50
N ASN A 727 23.99 26.89 -15.74
CA ASN A 727 24.45 28.14 -15.14
C ASN A 727 24.02 28.19 -13.68
N LYS A 728 24.94 28.55 -12.80
CA LYS A 728 24.66 28.67 -11.38
C LYS A 728 23.84 29.97 -11.12
N THR A 729 22.59 29.78 -10.71
CA THR A 729 21.64 30.90 -10.44
C THR A 729 21.62 31.28 -8.96
N ALA A 730 21.97 30.35 -8.05
CA ALA A 730 22.13 30.65 -6.63
C ALA A 730 23.27 29.85 -6.00
N ASN A 731 23.88 30.42 -4.96
CA ASN A 731 24.90 29.78 -4.14
C ASN A 731 24.81 30.36 -2.71
N GLN A 732 24.30 29.55 -1.78
CA GLN A 732 24.00 29.98 -0.43
C GLN A 732 24.65 29.07 0.60
N LYS A 733 25.23 29.69 1.64
CA LYS A 733 25.58 28.98 2.87
C LYS A 733 24.44 29.12 3.86
N VAL A 734 24.00 28.04 4.43
CA VAL A 734 22.91 28.00 5.41
C VAL A 734 23.51 27.79 6.80
N ALA A 735 23.07 28.62 7.72
CA ALA A 735 23.55 28.58 9.10
C ALA A 735 22.93 27.40 9.86
N VAL A 736 23.67 26.84 10.81
CA VAL A 736 23.15 25.91 11.82
C VAL A 736 22.07 26.61 12.65
N ASP A 737 20.94 25.99 12.75
CA ASP A 737 19.82 26.39 13.60
C ASP A 737 19.99 25.80 14.99
N LYS A 738 20.37 26.65 15.95
CA LYS A 738 20.58 26.20 17.34
C LYS A 738 19.32 25.61 17.99
N ALA A 739 18.13 26.10 17.60
CA ALA A 739 16.87 25.60 18.15
C ALA A 739 16.59 24.18 17.66
N LYS A 740 16.84 23.90 16.37
CA LYS A 740 16.75 22.54 15.81
C LYS A 740 17.76 21.58 16.46
N VAL A 741 19.01 22.01 16.68
CA VAL A 741 20.03 21.20 17.36
C VAL A 741 19.60 20.86 18.79
N VAL A 742 19.10 21.85 19.54
CA VAL A 742 18.59 21.61 20.90
C VAL A 742 17.38 20.69 20.89
N PHE A 743 16.45 20.88 19.93
CA PHE A 743 15.29 20.02 19.80
C PHE A 743 15.69 18.59 19.44
N GLN A 744 16.59 18.39 18.44
CA GLN A 744 17.05 17.05 18.06
C GLN A 744 17.77 16.36 19.22
N THR A 745 18.65 17.07 19.94
CA THR A 745 19.32 16.52 21.15
C THR A 745 18.31 16.08 22.21
N LYS A 746 17.22 16.85 22.39
CA LYS A 746 16.14 16.47 23.30
C LYS A 746 15.41 15.22 22.82
N CYS A 747 15.12 15.12 21.51
CA CYS A 747 14.48 13.95 20.92
C CYS A 747 15.39 12.71 21.07
N ASP A 748 16.65 12.80 20.70
CA ASP A 748 17.61 11.69 20.79
C ASP A 748 17.70 11.13 22.20
N LYS A 749 17.81 12.03 23.20
CA LYS A 749 17.80 11.62 24.59
C LYS A 749 16.47 11.03 25.05
N PHE A 750 15.35 11.55 24.55
CA PHE A 750 14.01 11.06 24.92
C PHE A 750 13.76 9.66 24.36
N PHE A 751 14.18 9.39 23.12
CA PHE A 751 13.98 8.10 22.46
C PHE A 751 15.15 7.12 22.69
N GLU A 752 16.17 7.49 23.47
CA GLU A 752 17.27 6.59 23.80
C GLU A 752 16.74 5.29 24.44
N GLY A 753 17.17 4.14 23.92
CA GLY A 753 16.75 2.82 24.37
C GLY A 753 15.37 2.36 23.89
N THR A 754 14.65 3.16 23.07
CA THR A 754 13.39 2.75 22.46
C THR A 754 13.57 1.50 21.61
N ASP A 755 12.75 0.47 21.86
CA ASP A 755 12.81 -0.82 21.16
C ASP A 755 11.40 -1.30 20.84
N PHE A 756 11.31 -2.35 20.01
CA PHE A 756 10.04 -3.02 19.72
C PHE A 756 9.38 -3.59 20.96
N ALA A 757 8.06 -3.63 20.95
CA ALA A 757 7.29 -4.43 21.89
C ALA A 757 7.75 -5.89 21.85
N LYS A 758 7.79 -6.54 23.01
CA LYS A 758 8.18 -7.95 23.14
C LYS A 758 7.01 -8.77 23.65
N PRO A 759 6.69 -9.93 23.04
CA PRO A 759 5.66 -10.82 23.56
C PRO A 759 5.89 -11.14 25.02
N CYS A 760 4.91 -10.87 25.87
CA CYS A 760 5.02 -11.16 27.31
C CYS A 760 4.58 -12.59 27.67
N TYR A 761 3.86 -13.27 26.75
CA TYR A 761 3.33 -14.63 26.95
C TYR A 761 2.63 -14.81 28.29
N ARG A 762 1.79 -13.87 28.67
CA ARG A 762 1.06 -13.85 29.94
C ARG A 762 0.44 -15.22 30.25
N GLU A 763 0.68 -15.75 31.45
CA GLU A 763 0.15 -17.06 31.87
C GLU A 763 -1.36 -17.01 32.16
N ASP A 764 -1.86 -15.87 32.62
CA ASP A 764 -3.29 -15.64 32.86
C ASP A 764 -4.12 -15.71 31.57
N LEU A 765 -3.54 -15.45 30.39
CA LEU A 765 -4.18 -15.75 29.11
C LEU A 765 -4.50 -17.24 28.95
N LYS A 766 -3.84 -18.15 29.67
CA LYS A 766 -4.21 -19.58 29.72
C LYS A 766 -5.50 -19.79 30.51
N SER A 767 -5.80 -18.95 31.50
CA SER A 767 -7.02 -19.01 32.31
C SER A 767 -8.22 -18.35 31.65
N MET A 768 -8.03 -17.59 30.59
CA MET A 768 -9.10 -16.99 29.80
C MET A 768 -9.92 -18.01 29.01
N SER A 769 -9.60 -19.30 29.08
CA SER A 769 -10.44 -20.40 28.54
C SER A 769 -11.92 -20.29 28.94
N ARG A 770 -12.24 -19.73 30.12
CA ARG A 770 -13.62 -19.46 30.56
C ARG A 770 -14.37 -18.43 29.70
N TYR A 771 -13.65 -17.57 28.98
CA TYR A 771 -14.21 -16.62 28.02
C TYR A 771 -14.19 -17.17 26.60
N PHE A 772 -13.49 -18.27 26.38
CA PHE A 772 -13.14 -18.84 25.10
C PHE A 772 -13.84 -20.16 24.76
N ASN A 773 -14.65 -20.68 25.68
CA ASN A 773 -15.64 -21.69 25.33
C ASN A 773 -16.96 -20.97 25.04
N PRO A 774 -17.15 -20.44 23.82
CA PRO A 774 -18.50 -20.06 23.44
C PRO A 774 -19.36 -21.32 23.55
N PRO A 775 -20.62 -21.21 23.97
CA PRO A 775 -21.56 -22.31 23.86
C PRO A 775 -21.51 -22.88 22.45
N LEU A 776 -21.70 -24.20 22.30
CA LEU A 776 -21.69 -24.89 20.98
C LEU A 776 -22.59 -24.21 19.92
N ASP A 777 -23.64 -23.53 20.36
CA ASP A 777 -24.57 -22.73 19.57
C ASP A 777 -23.89 -21.53 18.85
N TYR A 778 -22.69 -21.17 19.26
CA TYR A 778 -21.91 -20.07 18.69
C TYR A 778 -21.34 -20.38 17.30
N TYR A 779 -21.07 -21.67 17.04
CA TYR A 779 -20.60 -22.17 15.75
C TYR A 779 -21.72 -22.64 14.83
N SER A 780 -22.94 -22.79 15.34
CA SER A 780 -24.09 -23.21 14.57
C SER A 780 -24.90 -22.07 13.94
N ALA A 781 -24.47 -20.82 14.16
CA ALA A 781 -25.14 -19.60 13.65
C ALA A 781 -24.43 -18.93 12.48
N GLU A 782 -23.43 -19.62 11.86
CA GLU A 782 -22.80 -19.19 10.61
C GLU A 782 -23.26 -20.04 9.43
#